data_b29d949eed4cda64732286924a61dab8
#
_entry.id   b29d949eed4cda64732286924a61dab8
#
_cell.length_a   1.000
_cell.length_b   1.000
_cell.length_c   1.000
_cell.angle_alpha   90.00
_cell.angle_beta   90.00
_cell.angle_gamma   90.00
#
_symmetry.space_group_name_H-M   'P 1'
#
loop_
_entity.id
_entity.type
_entity.pdbx_description
1 polymer ?
#
loop_
_entity_poly.entity_id
_entity_poly.type
_entity_poly.pdbx_seq_one_letter_code
_entity_poly.pdbx_strand_id
1 'polypeptide(L)'
;MDREHKDAKSLAIRIGIALSAGMFSIIPVAYGAPSGGEVKAGNAAIVKNTTAKEVNITSTTKNNVISWQDFSIAKDETVKFDGGNKTNNYLNIIRGANTSQIDGKIEGGNDVYIVNPNGVIFGKGASVNVGNLYVSTRYVSDDVAKNACDVNDMTSVLASTDKKLASDVVNLGTISANKVIAEGKNIRFIADNINASKVELRALGAKERNSAKKDLDNGYIHVGSSDGTTKNGTRYVAKATNDAMEATDDNKITWYTTVDKDNFVSKVNNNLSGNYMLTEDIVLDKNINNNFVAIHNFAGSFDGMFHIVSGLNIDIANQDAGLFASVNDARIENIGVTDSIINAQTDTNSAGAIVGYAKNSVINNVYNDKTKVTAYDETIAGGIAGQLSDTKIYNSYNTGETNGGGIYGYNDRLGNSYVKNCYNVGTTGNDNKYGIFASTATPNNTLVENSYTSSLQFNSNEGKTIVNSFRLDKNSNTITLYNSASKTNYNDTKQAEHYVDAGWSITDTGGVKIDDAGNVTKSTWRIYGGASNPLLTAFFKGTTAASYDYTMGGVSGNNEGKDFSKVYNGSALNISNVTFGANADNSQINYSNSKDKNVTTGTYANFTSGQQGYDVAGSNITISKRQVNANVDTDFKPVKEYDGTADVTVAAVAGALTKTDIEDSGLVAGDTVTLGGTVTGKYYSDEAHTKEDKTVNKGKYGVIKFSGLKLEGADSGNYDLHINGTENTDISFKDGEITPKALTLTADASKRLTKVYDGTNAIKGTVADAIANLQVTGTVASDTVNVKGTADAEVKYDAVNAGTRNLIINGLTLDGDAAKNYYLKDSNGKVLYDPTGYFGEQIVTADNVTANNAALITPRMLDKNSFKVYNAVTGIWENGSKTYDGTADF
;
A
#
# COMPACT_ATOMS: atom_id res chain seq x y z
N MET A 1 46.73 -6.07 -31.72
CA MET A 1 46.43 -4.94 -30.85
C MET A 1 44.94 -4.57 -30.78
N ASP A 2 44.11 -5.01 -31.71
CA ASP A 2 42.66 -4.64 -31.73
C ASP A 2 41.69 -5.60 -31.02
N ARG A 3 42.16 -6.71 -30.51
CA ARG A 3 41.32 -7.65 -29.75
C ARG A 3 41.28 -7.35 -28.24
N GLU A 4 42.35 -6.87 -27.68
CA GLU A 4 42.43 -6.56 -26.24
C GLU A 4 41.63 -5.30 -25.85
N HIS A 5 41.43 -4.35 -26.78
CA HIS A 5 40.65 -3.13 -26.49
C HIS A 5 39.14 -3.33 -26.52
N LYS A 6 38.63 -4.39 -27.18
CA LYS A 6 37.18 -4.71 -27.15
C LYS A 6 36.78 -5.44 -25.86
N ASP A 7 37.67 -6.29 -25.37
CA ASP A 7 37.38 -7.04 -24.13
C ASP A 7 37.45 -6.15 -22.88
N ALA A 8 38.37 -5.16 -22.89
CA ALA A 8 38.45 -4.18 -21.79
C ALA A 8 37.23 -3.25 -21.73
N LYS A 9 36.63 -2.84 -22.85
CA LYS A 9 35.40 -2.05 -22.86
C LYS A 9 34.16 -2.87 -22.49
N SER A 10 34.12 -4.14 -22.90
CA SER A 10 33.07 -5.07 -22.52
C SER A 10 33.09 -5.39 -21.00
N LEU A 11 34.30 -5.52 -20.44
CA LEU A 11 34.51 -5.75 -19.02
C LEU A 11 34.17 -4.48 -18.18
N ALA A 12 34.56 -3.30 -18.67
CA ALA A 12 34.22 -2.04 -17.97
C ALA A 12 32.72 -1.75 -18.00
N ILE A 13 32.01 -2.11 -19.08
CA ILE A 13 30.55 -1.97 -19.14
C ILE A 13 29.87 -3.01 -18.25
N ARG A 14 30.38 -4.24 -18.16
CA ARG A 14 29.84 -5.26 -17.26
C ARG A 14 30.11 -4.96 -15.79
N ILE A 15 31.25 -4.39 -15.45
CA ILE A 15 31.57 -3.93 -14.10
C ILE A 15 30.74 -2.66 -13.75
N GLY A 16 30.52 -1.75 -14.69
CA GLY A 16 29.67 -0.56 -14.49
C GLY A 16 28.19 -0.91 -14.27
N ILE A 17 27.67 -1.92 -14.96
CA ILE A 17 26.29 -2.39 -14.79
C ILE A 17 26.13 -3.24 -13.52
N ALA A 18 27.13 -4.01 -13.14
CA ALA A 18 27.13 -4.76 -11.89
C ALA A 18 27.28 -3.86 -10.66
N LEU A 19 27.98 -2.72 -10.77
CA LEU A 19 28.05 -1.73 -9.70
C LEU A 19 26.81 -0.80 -9.63
N SER A 20 26.06 -0.64 -10.72
CA SER A 20 24.81 0.13 -10.70
C SER A 20 23.59 -0.68 -10.28
N ALA A 21 23.63 -2.01 -10.39
CA ALA A 21 22.57 -2.91 -9.91
C ALA A 21 22.79 -3.42 -8.46
N GLY A 22 24.00 -3.22 -7.91
CA GLY A 22 24.38 -3.70 -6.58
C GLY A 22 24.47 -2.63 -5.49
N MET A 23 24.19 -1.37 -5.80
CA MET A 23 24.10 -0.28 -4.83
C MET A 23 22.68 0.28 -4.72
N PHE A 24 21.69 -0.55 -4.44
CA PHE A 24 20.74 -0.16 -3.43
C PHE A 24 21.49 -0.22 -2.10
N SER A 25 22.41 0.72 -1.88
CA SER A 25 22.80 1.05 -0.54
C SER A 25 21.53 1.49 0.17
N ILE A 26 21.02 0.64 1.06
CA ILE A 26 20.13 1.05 2.12
C ILE A 26 20.89 2.17 2.83
N ILE A 27 20.60 3.41 2.45
CA ILE A 27 21.18 4.58 3.11
C ILE A 27 20.47 4.57 4.45
N PRO A 28 21.20 4.36 5.55
CA PRO A 28 20.60 4.42 6.87
C PRO A 28 20.05 5.84 7.05
N VAL A 29 18.74 5.93 7.31
CA VAL A 29 18.09 7.18 7.63
C VAL A 29 18.58 7.60 9.02
N ALA A 30 19.62 8.40 9.08
CA ALA A 30 19.87 9.18 10.28
C ALA A 30 18.76 10.24 10.33
N TYR A 31 17.96 10.25 11.38
CA TYR A 31 17.02 11.31 11.63
C TYR A 31 17.78 12.63 11.74
N GLY A 32 17.43 13.55 10.84
CA GLY A 32 18.02 14.85 10.83
C GLY A 32 18.25 15.44 9.46
N ALA A 33 18.72 14.69 8.50
CA ALA A 33 18.91 15.14 7.13
C ALA A 33 17.88 14.52 6.18
N PRO A 34 17.46 15.23 5.12
CA PRO A 34 16.56 14.67 4.13
C PRO A 34 17.01 13.30 3.61
N SER A 35 16.08 12.36 3.50
CA SER A 35 16.38 10.97 3.17
C SER A 35 15.58 10.44 2.00
N GLY A 36 16.11 9.41 1.29
CA GLY A 36 15.46 8.80 0.15
C GLY A 36 15.32 9.75 -1.04
N GLY A 37 16.26 10.70 -1.20
CA GLY A 37 16.23 11.67 -2.30
C GLY A 37 16.50 11.00 -3.66
N GLU A 38 15.55 11.12 -4.58
CA GLU A 38 15.62 10.62 -5.95
C GLU A 38 15.27 11.74 -6.93
N VAL A 39 16.13 12.00 -7.89
CA VAL A 39 15.87 13.01 -8.92
C VAL A 39 14.89 12.45 -9.93
N LYS A 40 13.71 13.04 -10.02
CA LYS A 40 12.63 12.63 -10.93
C LYS A 40 12.67 13.39 -12.26
N ALA A 41 13.19 14.62 -12.26
CA ALA A 41 13.38 15.42 -13.46
C ALA A 41 14.46 16.49 -13.21
N GLY A 42 15.11 16.96 -14.28
CA GLY A 42 16.31 17.80 -14.20
C GLY A 42 17.57 16.98 -14.03
N ASN A 43 18.66 17.63 -13.62
CA ASN A 43 19.95 16.98 -13.41
C ASN A 43 20.56 17.28 -12.03
N ALA A 44 19.74 17.45 -11.02
CA ALA A 44 20.20 17.70 -9.67
C ALA A 44 21.14 16.59 -9.18
N ALA A 45 22.21 16.96 -8.53
CA ALA A 45 23.10 16.06 -7.81
C ALA A 45 22.91 16.27 -6.31
N ILE A 46 22.72 15.19 -5.56
CA ILE A 46 22.52 15.21 -4.10
C ILE A 46 23.75 14.62 -3.45
N VAL A 47 24.51 15.43 -2.71
CA VAL A 47 25.73 15.02 -2.03
C VAL A 47 25.57 15.22 -0.52
N LYS A 48 25.66 14.14 0.24
CA LYS A 48 25.61 14.16 1.70
C LYS A 48 27.00 14.18 2.28
N ASN A 49 27.27 15.16 3.14
CA ASN A 49 28.47 15.25 3.95
C ASN A 49 28.10 15.00 5.43
N THR A 50 28.28 13.77 5.87
CA THR A 50 27.92 13.36 7.25
C THR A 50 28.77 14.04 8.32
N THR A 51 30.04 14.36 8.01
CA THR A 51 30.93 15.05 8.95
C THR A 51 30.54 16.52 9.15
N ALA A 52 30.18 17.22 8.06
CA ALA A 52 29.70 18.59 8.11
C ALA A 52 28.21 18.70 8.43
N LYS A 53 27.49 17.57 8.50
CA LYS A 53 26.03 17.53 8.65
C LYS A 53 25.31 18.37 7.59
N GLU A 54 25.77 18.25 6.35
CA GLU A 54 25.25 19.02 5.20
C GLU A 54 24.73 18.08 4.10
N VAL A 55 23.66 18.51 3.47
CA VAL A 55 23.18 17.96 2.18
C VAL A 55 23.29 19.03 1.13
N ASN A 56 24.19 18.84 0.18
CA ASN A 56 24.40 19.77 -0.93
C ASN A 56 23.64 19.29 -2.15
N ILE A 57 22.78 20.14 -2.69
CA ILE A 57 21.97 19.87 -3.87
C ILE A 57 22.37 20.88 -4.94
N THR A 58 22.99 20.40 -6.01
CA THR A 58 23.51 21.23 -7.09
C THR A 58 22.89 20.82 -8.43
N SER A 59 22.68 21.76 -9.34
CA SER A 59 22.17 21.50 -10.67
C SER A 59 22.61 22.52 -11.69
N THR A 60 22.76 22.08 -12.94
CA THR A 60 22.95 22.95 -14.10
C THR A 60 21.65 23.20 -14.86
N THR A 61 20.56 22.49 -14.56
CA THR A 61 19.24 22.72 -15.16
C THR A 61 18.44 23.72 -14.33
N LYS A 62 17.65 24.54 -15.02
CA LYS A 62 16.82 25.56 -14.37
C LYS A 62 15.79 24.97 -13.43
N ASN A 63 15.10 23.92 -13.85
CA ASN A 63 14.04 23.26 -13.08
C ASN A 63 14.46 21.87 -12.68
N ASN A 64 14.27 21.52 -11.42
CA ASN A 64 14.62 20.24 -10.85
C ASN A 64 13.49 19.70 -9.98
N VAL A 65 13.18 18.42 -10.09
CA VAL A 65 12.21 17.72 -9.24
C VAL A 65 12.91 16.61 -8.51
N ILE A 66 12.80 16.63 -7.19
CA ILE A 66 13.40 15.64 -6.29
C ILE A 66 12.28 15.06 -5.42
N SER A 67 12.16 13.74 -5.46
CA SER A 67 11.28 13.00 -4.56
C SER A 67 12.05 12.60 -3.32
N TRP A 68 11.47 12.75 -2.15
CA TRP A 68 12.08 12.42 -0.87
C TRP A 68 11.18 11.45 -0.09
N GLN A 69 11.79 10.54 0.64
CA GLN A 69 11.06 9.75 1.63
C GLN A 69 10.75 10.59 2.88
N ASP A 70 11.71 11.39 3.33
CA ASP A 70 11.56 12.35 4.41
C ASP A 70 12.36 13.62 4.11
N PHE A 71 11.81 14.79 4.42
CA PHE A 71 12.47 16.07 4.28
C PHE A 71 12.40 16.84 5.61
N SER A 72 12.95 16.23 6.65
CA SER A 72 13.18 16.86 7.95
C SER A 72 14.64 17.27 8.08
N ILE A 73 14.91 18.33 8.85
CA ILE A 73 16.27 18.89 9.03
C ILE A 73 16.46 19.17 10.51
N ALA A 74 17.38 18.48 11.18
CA ALA A 74 17.65 18.70 12.56
C ALA A 74 18.37 20.04 12.82
N LYS A 75 18.34 20.50 14.06
CA LYS A 75 18.82 21.83 14.48
C LYS A 75 20.24 22.19 14.04
N ASP A 76 21.13 21.21 13.96
CA ASP A 76 22.54 21.40 13.60
C ASP A 76 22.87 20.93 12.18
N GLU A 77 21.86 20.73 11.34
CA GLU A 77 22.00 20.29 9.96
C GLU A 77 21.66 21.40 8.97
N THR A 78 22.23 21.28 7.78
CA THR A 78 22.04 22.24 6.71
C THR A 78 21.75 21.55 5.40
N VAL A 79 20.72 22.02 4.69
CA VAL A 79 20.45 21.67 3.29
C VAL A 79 20.78 22.89 2.43
N LYS A 80 21.70 22.71 1.48
CA LYS A 80 22.14 23.77 0.58
C LYS A 80 21.67 23.47 -0.84
N PHE A 81 20.93 24.40 -1.39
CA PHE A 81 20.55 24.42 -2.80
C PHE A 81 21.51 25.36 -3.54
N ASP A 82 22.70 24.82 -3.86
CA ASP A 82 23.79 25.62 -4.43
C ASP A 82 24.11 25.13 -5.86
N GLY A 83 23.29 25.49 -6.81
CA GLY A 83 23.59 25.36 -8.21
C GLY A 83 24.25 26.64 -8.72
N GLY A 84 25.31 26.60 -9.49
CA GLY A 84 26.09 27.74 -9.99
C GLY A 84 25.29 28.89 -10.57
N ASN A 85 23.99 28.74 -10.77
CA ASN A 85 23.01 29.75 -11.18
C ASN A 85 21.96 29.96 -10.07
N LYS A 86 21.92 31.15 -9.48
CA LYS A 86 20.97 31.51 -8.42
C LYS A 86 19.52 31.71 -8.91
N THR A 87 19.17 31.21 -10.07
CA THR A 87 17.82 31.25 -10.66
C THR A 87 17.22 29.85 -10.86
N ASN A 88 17.85 28.81 -10.33
CA ASN A 88 17.33 27.46 -10.42
C ASN A 88 16.14 27.26 -9.48
N ASN A 89 15.24 26.38 -9.88
CA ASN A 89 14.07 25.97 -9.12
C ASN A 89 14.27 24.52 -8.65
N TYR A 90 14.02 24.27 -7.38
CA TYR A 90 14.10 22.94 -6.77
C TYR A 90 12.77 22.57 -6.15
N LEU A 91 12.01 21.69 -6.81
CA LEU A 91 10.76 21.13 -6.29
C LEU A 91 11.04 19.86 -5.52
N ASN A 92 10.89 19.93 -4.21
CA ASN A 92 11.07 18.84 -3.27
C ASN A 92 9.70 18.27 -2.90
N ILE A 93 9.40 17.01 -3.31
CA ILE A 93 8.14 16.34 -3.06
C ILE A 93 8.37 15.22 -2.08
N ILE A 94 7.65 15.23 -0.97
CA ILE A 94 7.77 14.25 0.08
C ILE A 94 6.74 13.14 -0.13
N ARG A 95 7.20 11.89 -0.16
CA ARG A 95 6.41 10.68 -0.39
C ARG A 95 6.19 9.83 0.85
N GLY A 96 7.01 10.03 1.88
CA GLY A 96 6.83 9.31 3.15
C GLY A 96 5.67 9.85 3.98
N ALA A 97 5.40 9.21 5.09
CA ALA A 97 4.25 9.49 5.95
C ALA A 97 4.49 10.61 7.00
N ASN A 98 5.70 11.19 7.02
CA ASN A 98 6.07 12.13 8.07
C ASN A 98 5.78 13.58 7.70
N THR A 99 5.39 14.37 8.68
CA THR A 99 5.46 15.83 8.60
C THR A 99 6.94 16.27 8.44
N SER A 100 7.23 17.20 7.55
CA SER A 100 8.57 17.79 7.46
C SER A 100 8.81 18.70 8.65
N GLN A 101 9.63 18.26 9.60
CA GLN A 101 10.09 19.06 10.73
C GLN A 101 11.45 19.68 10.38
N ILE A 102 11.47 20.99 10.22
CA ILE A 102 12.66 21.74 9.84
C ILE A 102 13.08 22.58 11.04
N ASP A 103 14.11 22.14 11.77
CA ASP A 103 14.72 22.84 12.90
C ASP A 103 16.12 23.35 12.58
N GLY A 104 16.68 22.93 11.45
CA GLY A 104 17.98 23.30 10.93
C GLY A 104 17.90 24.36 9.84
N LYS A 105 18.89 24.33 8.93
CA LYS A 105 19.06 25.39 7.92
C LYS A 105 18.71 24.93 6.52
N ILE A 106 18.07 25.81 5.78
CA ILE A 106 17.93 25.73 4.32
C ILE A 106 18.59 26.96 3.73
N GLU A 107 19.60 26.75 2.89
CA GLU A 107 20.43 27.83 2.35
C GLU A 107 20.58 27.70 0.82
N GLY A 108 20.85 28.87 0.19
CA GLY A 108 21.15 28.88 -1.24
C GLY A 108 20.52 30.07 -1.94
N GLY A 109 20.69 30.69 -2.86
CA GLY A 109 20.01 31.85 -3.49
C GLY A 109 18.96 31.45 -4.52
N ASN A 110 18.63 30.17 -4.60
CA ASN A 110 17.71 29.56 -5.57
C ASN A 110 16.29 29.49 -5.02
N ASP A 111 15.34 29.23 -5.90
CA ASP A 111 13.93 29.07 -5.52
C ASP A 111 13.67 27.64 -5.01
N VAL A 112 13.15 27.53 -3.81
CA VAL A 112 12.92 26.27 -3.12
C VAL A 112 11.43 26.04 -2.93
N TYR A 113 10.97 24.90 -3.40
CA TYR A 113 9.59 24.42 -3.27
C TYR A 113 9.61 23.17 -2.38
N ILE A 114 8.81 23.16 -1.32
CA ILE A 114 8.64 22.03 -0.40
C ILE A 114 7.17 21.62 -0.41
N VAL A 115 6.89 20.40 -0.85
CA VAL A 115 5.52 19.90 -0.96
C VAL A 115 5.40 18.61 -0.17
N ASN A 116 4.70 18.69 0.97
CA ASN A 116 4.46 17.55 1.86
C ASN A 116 2.99 17.46 2.30
N PRO A 117 2.21 16.50 1.81
CA PRO A 117 0.81 16.32 2.21
C PRO A 117 0.62 16.11 3.72
N ASN A 118 1.64 15.63 4.42
CA ASN A 118 1.58 15.39 5.87
C ASN A 118 1.76 16.67 6.72
N GLY A 119 2.19 17.78 6.11
CA GLY A 119 2.44 19.04 6.78
C GLY A 119 3.90 19.48 6.74
N VAL A 120 4.14 20.76 6.97
CA VAL A 120 5.48 21.34 7.09
C VAL A 120 5.53 22.27 8.30
N ILE A 121 6.52 22.04 9.17
CA ILE A 121 6.75 22.81 10.37
C ILE A 121 8.18 23.36 10.32
N PHE A 122 8.34 24.68 10.29
CA PHE A 122 9.59 25.34 10.58
C PHE A 122 9.62 25.63 12.08
N GLY A 123 10.44 24.89 12.81
CA GLY A 123 10.57 25.05 14.25
C GLY A 123 11.30 26.32 14.65
N LYS A 124 11.33 26.67 15.92
CA LYS A 124 11.95 27.90 16.45
C LYS A 124 13.45 28.04 16.07
N GLY A 125 14.14 26.92 15.86
CA GLY A 125 15.55 26.88 15.43
C GLY A 125 15.76 26.99 13.92
N ALA A 126 14.69 26.91 13.12
CA ALA A 126 14.80 26.92 11.67
C ALA A 126 15.34 28.23 11.13
N SER A 127 16.24 28.14 10.15
CA SER A 127 16.77 29.29 9.42
C SER A 127 16.73 29.01 7.92
N VAL A 128 15.84 29.68 7.22
CA VAL A 128 15.68 29.55 5.77
C VAL A 128 16.19 30.80 5.08
N ASN A 129 17.16 30.66 4.16
CA ASN A 129 17.71 31.76 3.39
C ASN A 129 17.82 31.35 1.90
N VAL A 130 16.79 31.70 1.12
CA VAL A 130 16.62 31.26 -0.28
C VAL A 130 16.15 32.41 -1.18
N GLY A 131 16.11 32.19 -2.50
CA GLY A 131 15.59 33.17 -3.45
C GLY A 131 14.10 33.43 -3.22
N ASN A 132 13.27 32.42 -3.52
CA ASN A 132 11.85 32.38 -3.16
C ASN A 132 11.56 31.07 -2.43
N LEU A 133 10.60 31.12 -1.51
CA LEU A 133 10.14 29.94 -0.78
C LEU A 133 8.67 29.65 -1.12
N TYR A 134 8.40 28.45 -1.58
CA TYR A 134 7.05 27.91 -1.71
C TYR A 134 6.89 26.68 -0.84
N VAL A 135 5.91 26.68 0.05
CA VAL A 135 5.60 25.56 0.94
C VAL A 135 4.16 25.16 0.76
N SER A 136 3.89 23.88 0.54
CA SER A 136 2.52 23.40 0.33
C SER A 136 2.28 22.04 0.94
N THR A 137 1.04 21.83 1.39
CA THR A 137 0.56 20.52 1.84
C THR A 137 -0.32 19.80 0.81
N ARG A 138 -0.17 20.16 -0.45
CA ARG A 138 -0.83 19.48 -1.58
C ARG A 138 -0.27 18.08 -1.78
N TYR A 139 -1.09 17.22 -2.34
CA TYR A 139 -0.60 16.04 -3.02
C TYR A 139 -0.27 16.37 -4.48
N VAL A 140 0.91 15.98 -4.92
CA VAL A 140 1.38 16.15 -6.30
C VAL A 140 1.74 14.77 -6.84
N SER A 141 1.05 14.32 -7.90
CA SER A 141 1.37 13.04 -8.55
C SER A 141 2.71 13.10 -9.29
N ASP A 142 3.27 11.95 -9.65
CA ASP A 142 4.55 11.89 -10.37
C ASP A 142 4.45 12.51 -11.76
N ASP A 143 3.31 12.40 -12.44
CA ASP A 143 3.11 12.99 -13.76
C ASP A 143 3.06 14.51 -13.69
N VAL A 144 2.34 15.07 -12.71
CA VAL A 144 2.34 16.53 -12.47
C VAL A 144 3.73 17.02 -12.10
N ALA A 145 4.46 16.25 -11.30
CA ALA A 145 5.82 16.59 -10.90
C ALA A 145 6.79 16.65 -12.08
N LYS A 146 6.72 15.70 -13.00
CA LYS A 146 7.53 15.69 -14.22
C LYS A 146 7.20 16.90 -15.12
N ASN A 147 5.91 17.18 -15.31
CA ASN A 147 5.47 18.32 -16.11
C ASN A 147 5.91 19.66 -15.52
N ALA A 148 6.20 19.75 -14.22
CA ALA A 148 6.70 20.96 -13.59
C ALA A 148 8.10 21.37 -14.09
N CYS A 149 8.89 20.48 -14.68
CA CYS A 149 10.16 20.81 -15.28
C CYS A 149 10.06 21.55 -16.62
N ASP A 150 8.96 21.39 -17.33
CA ASP A 150 8.78 21.90 -18.69
C ASP A 150 8.17 23.31 -18.72
N VAL A 151 7.87 23.88 -17.55
CA VAL A 151 7.22 25.20 -17.45
C VAL A 151 8.12 26.26 -16.84
N ASN A 152 7.89 27.52 -17.22
CA ASN A 152 8.65 28.65 -16.69
C ASN A 152 8.28 28.99 -15.24
N ASP A 153 7.08 28.66 -14.80
CA ASP A 153 6.59 28.91 -13.43
C ASP A 153 6.03 27.62 -12.82
N MET A 154 6.80 27.00 -11.94
CA MET A 154 6.40 25.81 -11.21
C MET A 154 5.16 26.02 -10.35
N THR A 155 4.90 27.25 -9.87
CA THR A 155 3.71 27.53 -9.06
C THR A 155 2.42 27.38 -9.87
N SER A 156 2.45 27.62 -11.18
CA SER A 156 1.30 27.46 -12.07
C SER A 156 0.91 25.99 -12.22
N VAL A 157 1.87 25.09 -12.31
CA VAL A 157 1.65 23.63 -12.37
C VAL A 157 1.09 23.12 -11.04
N LEU A 158 1.70 23.53 -9.94
CA LEU A 158 1.22 23.18 -8.61
C LEU A 158 -0.19 23.72 -8.36
N ALA A 159 -0.52 24.92 -8.87
CA ALA A 159 -1.86 25.49 -8.76
C ALA A 159 -2.93 24.76 -9.58
N SER A 160 -2.55 24.04 -10.62
CA SER A 160 -3.47 23.27 -11.48
C SER A 160 -3.90 21.94 -10.85
N THR A 161 -3.24 21.47 -9.81
CA THR A 161 -3.59 20.22 -9.12
C THR A 161 -4.84 20.39 -8.28
N ASP A 162 -5.63 19.34 -8.15
CA ASP A 162 -6.86 19.34 -7.36
C ASP A 162 -6.57 19.63 -5.89
N LYS A 163 -7.37 20.49 -5.27
CA LYS A 163 -6.98 21.28 -4.08
C LYS A 163 -7.41 20.65 -2.78
N LYS A 164 -6.99 19.43 -2.53
CA LYS A 164 -7.32 18.76 -1.25
C LYS A 164 -6.15 18.90 -0.28
N LEU A 165 -6.25 19.85 0.61
CA LEU A 165 -5.29 20.13 1.66
C LEU A 165 -5.79 19.54 2.97
N ALA A 166 -5.01 18.67 3.60
CA ALA A 166 -5.40 18.01 4.84
C ALA A 166 -4.55 18.42 6.06
N SER A 167 -3.41 19.05 5.80
CA SER A 167 -2.41 19.35 6.83
C SER A 167 -2.06 20.83 6.89
N ASP A 168 -1.45 21.23 7.99
CA ASP A 168 -1.11 22.63 8.28
C ASP A 168 0.31 22.98 7.83
N VAL A 169 0.54 24.28 7.58
CA VAL A 169 1.88 24.85 7.50
C VAL A 169 2.09 25.75 8.72
N VAL A 170 3.17 25.50 9.45
CA VAL A 170 3.53 26.23 10.68
C VAL A 170 4.92 26.81 10.54
N ASN A 171 5.09 28.09 10.88
CA ASN A 171 6.39 28.73 10.96
C ASN A 171 6.63 29.42 12.31
N LEU A 172 7.60 28.93 13.04
CA LEU A 172 8.16 29.53 14.27
C LEU A 172 9.57 30.06 14.04
N GLY A 173 10.19 29.70 12.91
CA GLY A 173 11.59 29.97 12.58
C GLY A 173 11.82 31.27 11.80
N THR A 174 13.05 31.50 11.43
CA THR A 174 13.48 32.66 10.62
C THR A 174 13.43 32.32 9.14
N ILE A 175 12.79 33.16 8.34
CA ILE A 175 12.73 33.01 6.89
C ILE A 175 13.22 34.32 6.25
N SER A 176 14.23 34.22 5.39
CA SER A 176 14.72 35.28 4.52
C SER A 176 14.56 34.84 3.06
N ALA A 177 13.69 35.51 2.33
CA ALA A 177 13.41 35.21 0.92
C ALA A 177 12.85 36.46 0.21
N ASN A 178 12.93 36.54 -1.13
CA ASN A 178 12.27 37.63 -1.85
C ASN A 178 10.75 37.52 -1.71
N LYS A 179 10.21 36.33 -1.84
CA LYS A 179 8.78 36.03 -1.72
C LYS A 179 8.59 34.71 -0.97
N VAL A 180 7.59 34.68 -0.10
CA VAL A 180 7.14 33.45 0.59
C VAL A 180 5.72 33.14 0.17
N ILE A 181 5.45 31.91 -0.24
CA ILE A 181 4.10 31.37 -0.43
C ILE A 181 3.95 30.17 0.48
N ALA A 182 2.96 30.18 1.36
CA ALA A 182 2.61 29.05 2.20
C ALA A 182 1.16 28.63 1.93
N GLU A 183 0.95 27.33 1.68
CA GLU A 183 -0.34 26.78 1.33
C GLU A 183 -0.63 25.53 2.16
N GLY A 184 -1.74 25.52 2.90
CA GLY A 184 -2.13 24.43 3.80
C GLY A 184 -3.61 24.45 4.15
N LYS A 185 -4.05 23.42 4.91
CA LYS A 185 -5.40 23.41 5.50
C LYS A 185 -5.56 24.63 6.40
N ASN A 186 -4.63 24.82 7.32
CA ASN A 186 -4.49 26.00 8.16
C ASN A 186 -3.07 26.53 8.06
N ILE A 187 -2.89 27.80 8.30
CA ILE A 187 -1.59 28.48 8.31
C ILE A 187 -1.36 29.14 9.67
N ARG A 188 -0.19 28.90 10.25
CA ARG A 188 0.27 29.57 11.48
C ARG A 188 1.68 30.09 11.28
N PHE A 189 1.87 31.40 11.35
CA PHE A 189 3.14 32.07 11.05
C PHE A 189 3.52 33.06 12.14
N ILE A 190 4.79 33.05 12.55
CA ILE A 190 5.37 34.14 13.36
C ILE A 190 6.02 35.12 12.42
N ALA A 191 5.46 36.34 12.36
CA ALA A 191 5.87 37.37 11.43
C ALA A 191 7.18 38.05 11.81
N ASP A 192 7.51 38.10 13.09
CA ASP A 192 8.70 38.80 13.59
C ASP A 192 10.01 38.35 12.96
N ASN A 193 10.07 37.13 12.56
CA ASN A 193 11.25 36.46 12.03
C ASN A 193 11.25 36.30 10.50
N ILE A 194 10.34 37.00 9.81
CA ILE A 194 10.23 36.90 8.35
C ILE A 194 10.78 38.16 7.71
N ASN A 195 11.79 38.00 6.86
CA ASN A 195 12.34 39.04 6.01
C ASN A 195 12.01 38.72 4.54
N ALA A 196 10.90 39.26 4.05
CA ALA A 196 10.44 39.07 2.69
C ALA A 196 9.70 40.31 2.20
N SER A 197 9.75 40.60 0.89
CA SER A 197 8.97 41.69 0.31
C SER A 197 7.47 41.39 0.29
N LYS A 198 7.12 40.08 0.13
CA LYS A 198 5.76 39.59 0.10
C LYS A 198 5.63 38.23 0.73
N VAL A 199 4.62 38.08 1.59
CA VAL A 199 4.19 36.79 2.15
C VAL A 199 2.76 36.51 1.72
N GLU A 200 2.53 35.46 0.96
CA GLU A 200 1.22 35.02 0.48
C GLU A 200 0.82 33.75 1.20
N LEU A 201 -0.25 33.82 1.99
CA LEU A 201 -0.76 32.74 2.82
C LEU A 201 -2.07 32.23 2.21
N ARG A 202 -2.12 30.92 1.91
CA ARG A 202 -3.24 30.28 1.24
C ARG A 202 -3.79 29.15 2.14
N ALA A 203 -4.93 29.39 2.76
CA ALA A 203 -5.60 28.37 3.58
C ALA A 203 -6.82 27.80 2.88
N LEU A 204 -7.18 26.57 3.22
CA LEU A 204 -8.34 25.88 2.67
C LEU A 204 -9.63 26.60 3.12
N GLY A 205 -10.32 27.23 2.17
CA GLY A 205 -11.58 27.92 2.47
C GLY A 205 -11.44 29.10 3.43
N ALA A 206 -10.30 29.82 3.37
CA ALA A 206 -10.02 30.95 4.24
C ALA A 206 -11.23 31.86 4.37
N LYS A 207 -11.85 31.86 5.53
CA LYS A 207 -12.98 32.68 5.89
C LYS A 207 -12.56 33.67 6.96
N GLU A 208 -13.15 34.83 6.95
CA GLU A 208 -13.08 35.70 8.09
C GLU A 208 -13.64 34.95 9.30
N ARG A 209 -12.90 34.89 10.40
CA ARG A 209 -13.40 34.28 11.63
C ARG A 209 -14.62 35.05 12.10
N ASN A 210 -15.75 34.36 12.11
CA ASN A 210 -16.97 34.92 12.65
C ASN A 210 -16.74 35.38 14.09
N SER A 211 -17.20 36.57 14.41
CA SER A 211 -17.13 37.17 15.75
C SER A 211 -17.75 36.31 16.86
N ALA A 212 -18.56 35.31 16.47
CA ALA A 212 -19.15 34.37 17.44
C ALA A 212 -18.20 33.28 17.96
N LYS A 213 -16.97 33.16 17.42
CA LYS A 213 -15.91 32.20 17.87
C LYS A 213 -16.35 30.74 18.11
N LYS A 214 -17.51 30.34 17.59
CA LYS A 214 -18.22 29.12 18.01
C LYS A 214 -18.00 27.90 17.12
N ASP A 215 -17.39 28.05 15.94
CA ASP A 215 -17.22 26.95 15.00
C ASP A 215 -15.78 26.46 14.93
N LEU A 216 -15.63 25.15 14.73
CA LEU A 216 -14.36 24.51 14.42
C LEU A 216 -14.02 24.80 12.95
N ASP A 217 -13.61 26.01 12.64
CA ASP A 217 -13.29 26.39 11.27
C ASP A 217 -12.00 25.73 10.80
N ASN A 218 -12.10 25.01 9.70
CA ASN A 218 -10.95 24.66 8.89
C ASN A 218 -10.63 25.83 7.95
N GLY A 219 -9.36 26.03 7.70
CA GLY A 219 -8.96 27.01 6.69
C GLY A 219 -8.70 28.42 7.25
N TYR A 220 -8.19 28.53 8.45
CA TYR A 220 -7.81 29.79 9.03
C TYR A 220 -6.33 30.16 8.80
N ILE A 221 -6.03 31.45 8.87
CA ILE A 221 -4.70 32.02 8.80
C ILE A 221 -4.44 32.83 10.05
N HIS A 222 -3.56 32.31 10.90
CA HIS A 222 -3.10 32.94 12.13
C HIS A 222 -1.68 33.49 11.92
N VAL A 223 -1.47 34.75 12.16
CA VAL A 223 -0.14 35.39 12.09
C VAL A 223 0.16 36.07 13.40
N GLY A 224 1.24 35.62 14.05
CA GLY A 224 1.71 36.18 15.31
C GLY A 224 2.82 37.20 15.11
N SER A 225 2.77 38.27 15.88
CA SER A 225 3.85 39.24 16.01
C SER A 225 3.95 39.75 17.44
N SER A 226 5.08 40.32 17.81
CA SER A 226 5.33 40.81 19.17
C SER A 226 4.35 41.86 19.68
N ASP A 227 3.74 42.58 18.78
CA ASP A 227 2.75 43.66 19.02
C ASP A 227 1.32 43.34 18.49
N GLY A 228 1.13 42.19 17.86
CA GLY A 228 -0.15 41.78 17.32
C GLY A 228 -0.54 42.49 16.01
N THR A 229 0.40 43.15 15.37
CA THR A 229 0.18 43.95 14.15
C THR A 229 1.13 43.54 13.02
N THR A 230 0.92 44.10 11.85
CA THR A 230 1.81 43.92 10.69
C THR A 230 3.18 44.54 10.89
N LYS A 231 4.24 43.83 10.52
CA LYS A 231 5.61 44.36 10.54
C LYS A 231 5.87 45.26 9.37
N ASN A 232 6.60 46.37 9.63
CA ASN A 232 7.01 47.31 8.62
C ASN A 232 7.83 46.67 7.50
N GLY A 233 7.42 46.87 6.26
CA GLY A 233 8.14 46.49 5.04
C GLY A 233 7.75 45.11 4.44
N THR A 234 7.07 44.24 5.14
CA THR A 234 6.58 42.96 4.59
C THR A 234 5.09 43.06 4.28
N ARG A 235 4.72 42.75 3.05
CA ARG A 235 3.30 42.69 2.65
C ARG A 235 2.74 41.31 2.84
N TYR A 236 1.77 41.15 3.74
CA TYR A 236 1.02 39.92 3.93
C TYR A 236 -0.24 39.91 3.08
N VAL A 237 -0.51 38.79 2.41
CA VAL A 237 -1.69 38.59 1.56
C VAL A 237 -2.32 37.26 1.89
N ALA A 238 -3.60 37.24 2.20
CA ALA A 238 -4.36 36.00 2.40
C ALA A 238 -5.16 35.64 1.15
N LYS A 239 -5.22 34.36 0.86
CA LYS A 239 -6.07 33.78 -0.20
C LYS A 239 -6.74 32.49 0.27
N ALA A 240 -7.97 32.27 -0.20
CA ALA A 240 -8.57 30.96 -0.14
C ALA A 240 -8.03 30.07 -1.27
N THR A 241 -7.77 28.79 -0.99
CA THR A 241 -7.22 27.89 -2.01
C THR A 241 -8.25 27.43 -3.04
N ASN A 242 -9.53 27.51 -2.67
CA ASN A 242 -10.67 27.09 -3.51
C ASN A 242 -11.30 28.22 -4.31
N ASP A 243 -10.89 29.47 -4.09
CA ASP A 243 -11.37 30.59 -4.88
C ASP A 243 -10.52 30.72 -6.14
N ALA A 244 -11.18 30.99 -7.27
CA ALA A 244 -10.50 31.37 -8.49
C ALA A 244 -9.63 32.59 -8.21
N MET A 245 -8.38 32.40 -8.15
CA MET A 245 -7.15 33.25 -8.11
C MET A 245 -7.18 34.74 -7.79
N GLU A 246 -8.31 35.43 -7.60
CA GLU A 246 -8.36 36.90 -7.71
C GLU A 246 -8.73 37.68 -6.44
N ALA A 247 -9.28 37.09 -5.42
CA ALA A 247 -9.63 37.85 -4.21
C ALA A 247 -8.50 37.81 -3.17
N THR A 248 -7.66 38.80 -3.15
CA THR A 248 -6.79 39.13 -2.02
C THR A 248 -7.63 39.82 -0.96
N ASP A 249 -7.86 39.12 0.16
CA ASP A 249 -8.58 39.74 1.28
C ASP A 249 -7.69 39.71 2.51
N ASP A 250 -7.07 40.84 2.81
CA ASP A 250 -6.20 40.98 3.97
C ASP A 250 -6.97 40.76 5.31
N ASN A 251 -8.31 40.84 5.27
CA ASN A 251 -9.18 40.62 6.43
C ASN A 251 -9.28 39.14 6.83
N LYS A 252 -8.77 38.24 6.00
CA LYS A 252 -8.74 36.78 6.32
C LYS A 252 -7.62 36.41 7.28
N ILE A 253 -6.69 37.33 7.54
CA ILE A 253 -5.61 37.12 8.51
C ILE A 253 -6.09 37.50 9.90
N THR A 254 -6.05 36.57 10.81
CA THR A 254 -6.22 36.89 12.23
C THR A 254 -4.86 37.13 12.86
N TRP A 255 -4.66 38.35 13.36
CA TRP A 255 -3.43 38.73 14.01
C TRP A 255 -3.43 38.34 15.48
N TYR A 256 -2.29 37.85 15.95
CA TYR A 256 -2.04 37.39 17.32
C TYR A 256 -0.83 38.11 17.90
N THR A 257 -0.90 38.45 19.18
CA THR A 257 0.28 38.86 19.94
C THR A 257 1.04 37.63 20.38
N THR A 258 2.33 37.55 20.07
CA THR A 258 3.17 36.45 20.53
C THR A 258 3.47 36.55 22.02
N VAL A 259 3.40 35.41 22.69
CA VAL A 259 3.69 35.26 24.12
C VAL A 259 4.64 34.08 24.37
N ASP A 260 5.43 34.19 25.40
CA ASP A 260 6.40 33.22 25.88
C ASP A 260 6.32 33.08 27.40
N LYS A 261 7.20 32.26 28.01
CA LYS A 261 7.20 32.02 29.45
C LYS A 261 7.37 33.30 30.31
N ASP A 262 8.05 34.32 29.79
CA ASP A 262 8.40 35.53 30.56
C ASP A 262 7.26 36.57 30.48
N ASN A 263 6.41 36.54 29.47
CA ASN A 263 5.42 37.60 29.25
C ASN A 263 3.97 37.12 29.08
N PHE A 264 3.71 35.81 29.09
CA PHE A 264 2.37 35.25 28.85
C PHE A 264 1.34 35.87 29.80
N VAL A 265 1.51 35.72 31.08
CA VAL A 265 0.55 36.18 32.08
C VAL A 265 0.37 37.71 32.00
N SER A 266 1.47 38.46 31.92
CA SER A 266 1.42 39.93 31.93
C SER A 266 0.73 40.48 30.66
N LYS A 267 1.08 40.01 29.47
CA LYS A 267 0.48 40.46 28.23
C LYS A 267 -1.00 40.12 28.14
N VAL A 268 -1.38 38.87 28.52
CA VAL A 268 -2.78 38.45 28.47
C VAL A 268 -3.64 39.22 29.45
N ASN A 269 -3.16 39.44 30.69
CA ASN A 269 -3.91 40.23 31.70
C ASN A 269 -4.00 41.71 31.32
N ASN A 270 -3.08 42.26 30.55
CA ASN A 270 -3.17 43.63 30.06
C ASN A 270 -4.26 43.81 28.99
N ASN A 271 -4.62 42.76 28.25
CA ASN A 271 -5.72 42.80 27.25
C ASN A 271 -6.44 41.47 27.16
N LEU A 272 -7.39 41.25 28.00
CA LEU A 272 -8.15 40.00 28.10
C LEU A 272 -9.01 39.67 26.86
N SER A 273 -9.22 40.60 25.95
CA SER A 273 -9.94 40.41 24.69
C SER A 273 -9.00 40.18 23.49
N GLY A 274 -7.68 40.22 23.71
CA GLY A 274 -6.69 40.03 22.67
C GLY A 274 -6.57 38.62 22.13
N ASN A 275 -5.96 38.46 20.97
CA ASN A 275 -5.58 37.18 20.44
C ASN A 275 -4.10 36.91 20.79
N TYR A 276 -3.79 35.73 21.29
CA TYR A 276 -2.43 35.38 21.75
C TYR A 276 -1.99 34.06 21.17
N MET A 277 -0.70 33.98 20.82
CA MET A 277 -0.06 32.80 20.22
C MET A 277 1.20 32.45 21.03
N LEU A 278 1.27 31.23 21.55
CA LEU A 278 2.43 30.77 22.32
C LEU A 278 3.59 30.42 21.36
N THR A 279 4.82 30.81 21.71
CA THR A 279 6.01 30.60 20.85
C THR A 279 6.99 29.54 21.37
N GLU A 280 6.76 29.01 22.57
CA GLU A 280 7.60 27.99 23.19
C GLU A 280 6.86 27.28 24.31
N ASP A 281 7.36 26.10 24.70
CA ASP A 281 6.87 25.40 25.88
C ASP A 281 7.16 26.22 27.14
N ILE A 282 6.20 26.27 28.06
CA ILE A 282 6.36 26.87 29.35
C ILE A 282 6.63 25.76 30.38
N VAL A 283 7.83 25.70 30.90
CA VAL A 283 8.24 24.71 31.88
C VAL A 283 8.52 25.41 33.23
N LEU A 284 7.72 25.09 34.23
CA LEU A 284 7.80 25.61 35.59
C LEU A 284 8.15 24.47 36.54
N ASP A 285 8.51 24.80 37.78
CA ASP A 285 8.74 23.81 38.82
C ASP A 285 7.50 23.72 39.75
N LYS A 286 6.75 22.63 39.67
CA LYS A 286 5.55 22.39 40.47
C LYS A 286 5.83 22.23 41.97
N ASN A 287 7.08 21.99 42.37
CA ASN A 287 7.45 21.83 43.78
C ASN A 287 7.71 23.17 44.48
N ILE A 288 7.78 24.24 43.71
CA ILE A 288 7.99 25.60 44.21
C ILE A 288 6.68 26.37 43.88
N ASN A 289 6.22 27.16 44.83
CA ASN A 289 5.15 28.11 44.51
C ASN A 289 5.70 29.07 43.44
N ASN A 290 5.36 28.80 42.20
CA ASN A 290 5.87 29.49 41.01
C ASN A 290 5.15 30.82 40.76
N ASN A 291 4.33 31.29 41.71
CA ASN A 291 3.56 32.53 41.66
C ASN A 291 2.75 32.67 40.34
N PHE A 292 2.39 31.56 39.72
CA PHE A 292 1.60 31.62 38.53
C PHE A 292 0.21 32.19 38.87
N VAL A 293 -0.08 33.34 38.30
CA VAL A 293 -1.36 34.01 38.51
C VAL A 293 -2.27 33.58 37.39
N ALA A 294 -3.30 32.85 37.70
CA ALA A 294 -4.30 32.40 36.72
C ALA A 294 -4.93 33.60 36.00
N ILE A 295 -5.22 33.42 34.71
CA ILE A 295 -5.83 34.46 33.87
C ILE A 295 -7.36 34.41 34.05
N HIS A 296 -7.94 35.53 34.44
CA HIS A 296 -9.38 35.67 34.72
C HIS A 296 -10.12 36.41 33.63
N ASN A 297 -11.36 36.00 33.35
CA ASN A 297 -12.28 36.64 32.42
C ASN A 297 -11.67 36.82 31.01
N PHE A 298 -10.84 35.86 30.57
CA PHE A 298 -10.33 35.93 29.25
C PHE A 298 -11.43 35.81 28.19
N ALA A 299 -11.45 36.72 27.23
CA ALA A 299 -12.48 36.82 26.18
C ALA A 299 -11.89 36.85 24.77
N GLY A 300 -10.60 36.58 24.64
CA GLY A 300 -9.86 36.54 23.39
C GLY A 300 -9.77 35.18 22.73
N SER A 301 -8.81 35.03 21.83
CA SER A 301 -8.38 33.76 21.26
C SER A 301 -6.98 33.43 21.72
N PHE A 302 -6.78 32.20 22.18
CA PHE A 302 -5.45 31.70 22.55
C PHE A 302 -5.15 30.45 21.71
N ASP A 303 -4.09 30.53 20.90
CA ASP A 303 -3.53 29.40 20.14
C ASP A 303 -2.20 28.99 20.81
N GLY A 304 -2.20 27.84 21.46
CA GLY A 304 -1.00 27.29 22.11
C GLY A 304 0.06 26.81 21.14
N MET A 305 -0.19 26.83 19.83
CA MET A 305 0.78 26.42 18.78
C MET A 305 1.38 25.03 19.01
N PHE A 306 0.59 24.15 19.63
CA PHE A 306 0.96 22.78 20.00
C PHE A 306 2.09 22.69 21.06
N HIS A 307 2.28 23.77 21.81
CA HIS A 307 3.17 23.81 22.96
C HIS A 307 2.50 23.24 24.21
N ILE A 308 3.29 23.03 25.23
CA ILE A 308 2.83 22.60 26.55
C ILE A 308 3.12 23.66 27.62
N VAL A 309 2.26 23.66 28.64
CA VAL A 309 2.55 24.33 29.93
C VAL A 309 2.66 23.23 30.98
N SER A 310 3.81 23.14 31.62
CA SER A 310 4.09 22.13 32.63
C SER A 310 4.56 22.74 33.93
N GLY A 311 4.40 22.01 35.04
CA GLY A 311 4.88 22.42 36.35
C GLY A 311 4.10 23.55 36.97
N LEU A 312 2.83 23.80 36.55
CA LEU A 312 1.96 24.74 37.27
C LEU A 312 1.72 24.26 38.69
N ASN A 313 1.78 25.19 39.64
CA ASN A 313 1.35 24.98 41.01
C ASN A 313 0.37 26.09 41.39
N ILE A 314 -0.92 25.80 41.24
CA ILE A 314 -2.02 26.71 41.51
C ILE A 314 -2.80 26.17 42.70
N ASP A 315 -2.74 26.90 43.83
CA ASP A 315 -3.51 26.55 45.04
C ASP A 315 -4.22 27.82 45.54
N ILE A 316 -5.47 27.96 45.16
CA ILE A 316 -6.17 29.24 45.23
C ILE A 316 -7.45 29.11 46.04
N ALA A 317 -7.66 30.03 47.01
CA ALA A 317 -8.92 30.27 47.67
C ALA A 317 -9.68 31.41 46.97
N ASN A 318 -11.00 31.30 46.90
CA ASN A 318 -11.93 32.33 46.41
C ASN A 318 -11.83 32.68 44.90
N GLN A 319 -11.26 31.81 44.10
CA GLN A 319 -11.21 31.97 42.67
C GLN A 319 -11.20 30.60 41.96
N ASP A 320 -11.69 30.57 40.70
CA ASP A 320 -11.51 29.40 39.85
C ASP A 320 -10.02 29.13 39.57
N ALA A 321 -9.68 27.87 39.36
CA ALA A 321 -8.31 27.43 39.17
C ALA A 321 -8.12 26.74 37.80
N GLY A 322 -7.05 27.11 37.08
CA GLY A 322 -6.70 26.55 35.78
C GLY A 322 -5.59 27.37 35.11
N LEU A 323 -5.09 26.93 33.96
CA LEU A 323 -4.22 27.80 33.14
C LEU A 323 -4.94 29.13 32.85
N PHE A 324 -6.23 29.05 32.60
CA PHE A 324 -7.18 30.16 32.63
C PHE A 324 -8.15 29.92 33.78
N ALA A 325 -8.21 30.81 34.75
CA ALA A 325 -9.16 30.70 35.85
C ALA A 325 -10.59 30.75 35.29
N SER A 326 -10.89 31.76 34.47
CA SER A 326 -12.19 31.85 33.81
C SER A 326 -12.07 32.42 32.41
N VAL A 327 -12.99 31.94 31.52
CA VAL A 327 -13.12 32.43 30.15
C VAL A 327 -14.58 32.71 29.79
N ASN A 328 -14.79 33.74 28.98
CA ASN A 328 -16.12 34.10 28.51
C ASN A 328 -16.06 34.65 27.09
N ASP A 329 -16.80 34.07 26.16
CA ASP A 329 -16.69 34.37 24.70
C ASP A 329 -15.29 34.12 24.14
N ALA A 330 -14.55 33.14 24.66
CA ALA A 330 -13.18 32.86 24.35
C ALA A 330 -13.01 31.64 23.42
N ARG A 331 -11.83 31.56 22.83
CA ARG A 331 -11.36 30.36 22.13
C ARG A 331 -9.99 29.96 22.67
N ILE A 332 -9.89 28.74 23.18
CA ILE A 332 -8.64 28.15 23.64
C ILE A 332 -8.35 26.91 22.78
N GLU A 333 -7.18 26.88 22.13
CA GLU A 333 -6.85 25.75 21.29
C GLU A 333 -5.37 25.39 21.25
N ASN A 334 -5.08 24.13 20.90
CA ASN A 334 -3.75 23.61 20.59
C ASN A 334 -2.76 23.75 21.78
N ILE A 335 -3.17 23.42 23.00
CA ILE A 335 -2.33 23.52 24.19
C ILE A 335 -2.47 22.26 25.04
N GLY A 336 -1.34 21.79 25.58
CA GLY A 336 -1.31 20.77 26.62
C GLY A 336 -0.95 21.36 27.97
N VAL A 337 -1.59 20.87 29.05
CA VAL A 337 -1.14 21.12 30.44
C VAL A 337 -0.67 19.79 31.01
N THR A 338 0.58 19.78 31.50
CA THR A 338 1.21 18.53 31.93
C THR A 338 1.91 18.70 33.29
N ASP A 339 2.02 17.58 34.03
CA ASP A 339 2.81 17.48 35.25
C ASP A 339 2.61 18.65 36.23
N SER A 340 1.39 19.04 36.50
CA SER A 340 1.00 20.24 37.25
C SER A 340 0.09 19.89 38.45
N ILE A 341 -0.07 20.83 39.37
CA ILE A 341 -0.99 20.76 40.50
C ILE A 341 -1.93 21.97 40.42
N ILE A 342 -3.24 21.71 40.37
CA ILE A 342 -4.23 22.75 40.29
C ILE A 342 -5.34 22.45 41.30
N ASN A 343 -5.51 23.36 42.25
CA ASN A 343 -6.45 23.22 43.38
C ASN A 343 -7.28 24.48 43.59
N ALA A 344 -8.60 24.32 43.64
CA ALA A 344 -9.54 25.35 44.11
C ALA A 344 -10.07 24.99 45.51
N GLN A 345 -9.82 25.87 46.50
CA GLN A 345 -9.98 25.55 47.94
C GLN A 345 -11.37 25.80 48.48
N THR A 346 -12.29 26.35 47.71
CA THR A 346 -13.68 26.67 48.22
C THR A 346 -14.78 25.98 47.41
N ASP A 347 -15.91 25.81 48.02
CA ASP A 347 -17.09 25.10 47.47
C ASP A 347 -17.75 25.78 46.25
N THR A 348 -17.40 27.01 45.96
CA THR A 348 -17.92 27.78 44.84
C THR A 348 -16.99 27.91 43.67
N ASN A 349 -15.71 27.50 43.79
CA ASN A 349 -14.70 27.72 42.79
C ASN A 349 -14.35 26.44 42.07
N SER A 350 -14.38 26.53 40.75
CA SER A 350 -14.17 25.42 39.82
C SER A 350 -12.69 25.20 39.52
N ALA A 351 -12.29 23.96 39.29
CA ALA A 351 -10.93 23.63 38.90
C ALA A 351 -10.90 22.82 37.60
N GLY A 352 -10.03 23.22 36.66
CA GLY A 352 -9.76 22.48 35.42
C GLY A 352 -8.32 22.72 34.96
N ALA A 353 -7.69 21.72 34.33
CA ALA A 353 -6.30 21.89 33.89
C ALA A 353 -6.14 23.05 32.91
N ILE A 354 -7.07 23.21 32.01
CA ILE A 354 -7.07 24.28 31.01
C ILE A 354 -7.88 25.47 31.51
N VAL A 355 -9.12 25.23 31.98
CA VAL A 355 -10.02 26.32 32.37
C VAL A 355 -10.77 25.94 33.64
N GLY A 356 -10.78 26.84 34.65
CA GLY A 356 -11.63 26.66 35.82
C GLY A 356 -13.12 26.80 35.46
N TYR A 357 -13.55 27.97 34.98
CA TYR A 357 -14.91 28.23 34.51
C TYR A 357 -14.96 28.72 33.07
N ALA A 358 -15.70 28.04 32.21
CA ALA A 358 -15.80 28.39 30.79
C ALA A 358 -17.27 28.72 30.41
N LYS A 359 -17.50 29.93 29.87
CA LYS A 359 -18.78 30.41 29.39
C LYS A 359 -18.73 30.84 27.95
N ASN A 360 -19.76 30.50 27.14
CA ASN A 360 -19.86 30.89 25.72
C ASN A 360 -18.59 30.63 24.88
N SER A 361 -17.85 29.61 25.20
CA SER A 361 -16.46 29.47 24.73
C SER A 361 -16.26 28.20 23.91
N VAL A 362 -15.15 28.12 23.19
CA VAL A 362 -14.70 26.92 22.50
C VAL A 362 -13.32 26.52 23.01
N ILE A 363 -13.23 25.27 23.44
CA ILE A 363 -11.99 24.60 23.85
C ILE A 363 -11.76 23.47 22.85
N ASN A 364 -10.65 23.48 22.12
CA ASN A 364 -10.42 22.53 21.05
C ASN A 364 -8.98 22.06 21.02
N ASN A 365 -8.80 20.77 20.81
CA ASN A 365 -7.46 20.19 20.62
C ASN A 365 -6.53 20.52 21.79
N VAL A 366 -7.00 20.20 23.01
CA VAL A 366 -6.26 20.42 24.26
C VAL A 366 -6.16 19.11 25.06
N TYR A 367 -5.20 19.03 25.94
CA TYR A 367 -5.08 17.86 26.80
C TYR A 367 -4.50 18.16 28.17
N ASN A 368 -4.85 17.27 29.11
CA ASN A 368 -4.22 17.16 30.42
C ASN A 368 -3.48 15.82 30.51
N ASP A 369 -2.18 15.87 30.81
CA ASP A 369 -1.35 14.68 31.09
C ASP A 369 -0.63 14.80 32.43
N LYS A 370 -0.77 13.82 33.31
CA LYS A 370 -0.10 13.76 34.63
C LYS A 370 -0.38 14.97 35.55
N THR A 371 -1.33 15.84 35.24
CA THR A 371 -1.70 16.95 36.13
C THR A 371 -2.75 16.49 37.14
N LYS A 372 -2.62 16.91 38.37
CA LYS A 372 -3.60 16.70 39.43
C LYS A 372 -4.50 17.92 39.55
N VAL A 373 -5.82 17.73 39.33
CA VAL A 373 -6.83 18.77 39.41
C VAL A 373 -7.80 18.45 40.54
N THR A 374 -7.94 19.39 41.50
CA THR A 374 -8.85 19.22 42.64
C THR A 374 -9.66 20.48 42.89
N ALA A 375 -10.90 20.31 43.27
CA ALA A 375 -11.75 21.36 43.84
C ALA A 375 -12.31 20.90 45.18
N TYR A 376 -12.65 21.83 46.05
CA TYR A 376 -13.28 21.52 47.32
C TYR A 376 -14.60 20.76 47.15
N ASP A 377 -15.47 21.25 46.27
CA ASP A 377 -16.58 20.48 45.75
C ASP A 377 -16.15 19.68 44.53
N GLU A 378 -16.06 18.35 44.69
CA GLU A 378 -15.61 17.43 43.61
C GLU A 378 -16.49 17.56 42.35
N THR A 379 -17.74 18.05 42.44
CA THR A 379 -18.63 18.18 41.31
C THR A 379 -18.23 19.30 40.33
N ILE A 380 -17.40 20.26 40.75
CA ILE A 380 -16.94 21.37 39.94
C ILE A 380 -15.43 21.26 39.58
N ALA A 381 -14.87 20.06 39.72
CA ALA A 381 -13.55 19.73 39.25
C ALA A 381 -13.62 18.93 37.93
N GLY A 382 -12.77 19.22 36.96
CA GLY A 382 -12.68 18.49 35.71
C GLY A 382 -11.29 18.42 35.14
N GLY A 383 -10.96 17.34 34.50
CA GLY A 383 -9.63 17.14 33.91
C GLY A 383 -9.24 18.19 32.88
N ILE A 384 -10.18 18.77 32.17
CA ILE A 384 -9.98 19.86 31.20
C ILE A 384 -10.62 21.15 31.71
N ALA A 385 -11.88 21.11 32.10
CA ALA A 385 -12.62 22.28 32.58
C ALA A 385 -13.41 21.97 33.88
N GLY A 386 -13.40 22.90 34.85
CA GLY A 386 -14.17 22.70 36.07
C GLY A 386 -15.68 22.84 35.84
N GLN A 387 -16.09 24.00 35.35
CA GLN A 387 -17.51 24.29 35.08
C GLN A 387 -17.69 24.83 33.68
N LEU A 388 -18.79 24.42 33.05
CA LEU A 388 -19.20 24.86 31.70
C LEU A 388 -20.51 25.65 31.75
N SER A 389 -20.66 26.60 30.82
CA SER A 389 -21.92 27.25 30.48
C SER A 389 -21.88 27.61 28.98
N ASP A 390 -22.80 27.10 28.15
CA ASP A 390 -22.84 27.31 26.70
C ASP A 390 -21.49 27.08 26.00
N THR A 391 -20.67 26.15 26.48
CA THR A 391 -19.30 25.95 26.05
C THR A 391 -19.15 24.64 25.29
N LYS A 392 -18.29 24.64 24.24
CA LYS A 392 -18.00 23.49 23.40
C LYS A 392 -16.59 23.00 23.66
N ILE A 393 -16.42 21.71 23.96
CA ILE A 393 -15.11 21.04 24.08
C ILE A 393 -15.01 20.00 22.98
N TYR A 394 -13.93 20.07 22.17
CA TYR A 394 -13.69 19.17 21.05
C TYR A 394 -12.29 18.57 21.13
N ASN A 395 -12.16 17.33 20.62
CA ASN A 395 -10.87 16.72 20.35
C ASN A 395 -9.88 16.87 21.52
N SER A 396 -10.31 16.53 22.72
CA SER A 396 -9.56 16.79 23.94
C SER A 396 -9.52 15.57 24.85
N TYR A 397 -8.48 15.46 25.67
CA TYR A 397 -8.41 14.32 26.56
C TYR A 397 -7.75 14.61 27.92
N ASN A 398 -8.04 13.71 28.87
CA ASN A 398 -7.44 13.70 30.18
C ASN A 398 -6.80 12.34 30.49
N THR A 399 -5.54 12.37 30.87
CA THR A 399 -4.77 11.23 31.42
C THR A 399 -4.28 11.52 32.84
N GLY A 400 -4.52 12.72 33.34
CA GLY A 400 -4.16 13.15 34.70
C GLY A 400 -5.15 12.69 35.76
N GLU A 401 -4.95 13.16 36.97
CA GLU A 401 -5.78 12.87 38.14
C GLU A 401 -6.78 14.02 38.40
N THR A 402 -8.03 13.71 38.66
CA THR A 402 -9.02 14.71 39.14
C THR A 402 -9.91 14.11 40.21
N ASN A 403 -10.28 14.91 41.21
CA ASN A 403 -11.29 14.47 42.17
C ASN A 403 -12.72 14.59 41.63
N GLY A 404 -12.90 15.11 40.42
CA GLY A 404 -14.19 15.28 39.76
C GLY A 404 -14.33 14.57 38.43
N GLY A 405 -14.97 15.20 37.45
CA GLY A 405 -15.18 14.65 36.10
C GLY A 405 -13.91 14.56 35.28
N GLY A 406 -13.80 13.56 34.41
CA GLY A 406 -12.61 13.32 33.57
C GLY A 406 -12.33 14.43 32.56
N ILE A 407 -13.36 15.02 31.98
CA ILE A 407 -13.25 16.15 31.04
C ILE A 407 -13.74 17.43 31.69
N TYR A 408 -14.99 17.42 32.27
CA TYR A 408 -15.52 18.56 33.00
C TYR A 408 -16.24 18.15 34.29
N GLY A 409 -16.33 19.06 35.26
CA GLY A 409 -17.02 18.81 36.50
C GLY A 409 -18.54 19.00 36.33
N TYR A 410 -18.96 20.23 36.15
CA TYR A 410 -20.35 20.65 36.18
C TYR A 410 -20.73 21.47 34.92
N ASN A 411 -21.94 21.32 34.41
CA ASN A 411 -22.54 22.25 33.44
C ASN A 411 -23.62 23.09 34.09
N ASP A 412 -23.59 24.39 33.90
CA ASP A 412 -24.62 25.30 34.40
C ASP A 412 -25.97 24.92 33.80
N ARG A 413 -26.99 24.92 34.65
CA ARG A 413 -28.37 24.51 34.30
C ARG A 413 -28.99 25.31 33.16
N LEU A 414 -28.46 26.50 32.88
CA LEU A 414 -28.97 27.41 31.85
C LEU A 414 -28.19 27.29 30.54
N GLY A 415 -27.05 26.62 30.52
CA GLY A 415 -26.18 26.54 29.37
C GLY A 415 -26.29 25.25 28.55
N ASN A 416 -26.25 25.35 27.21
CA ASN A 416 -26.22 24.24 26.27
C ASN A 416 -24.77 23.93 25.89
N SER A 417 -24.07 23.09 26.65
CA SER A 417 -22.71 22.73 26.39
C SER A 417 -22.60 21.49 25.52
N TYR A 418 -21.47 21.32 24.84
CA TYR A 418 -21.22 20.22 23.90
C TYR A 418 -19.82 19.67 24.07
N VAL A 419 -19.69 18.36 24.25
CA VAL A 419 -18.42 17.65 24.35
C VAL A 419 -18.36 16.58 23.26
N LYS A 420 -17.39 16.66 22.36
CA LYS A 420 -17.29 15.74 21.24
C LYS A 420 -15.86 15.28 20.97
N ASN A 421 -15.73 13.99 20.63
CA ASN A 421 -14.43 13.36 20.35
C ASN A 421 -13.44 13.55 21.51
N CYS A 422 -13.89 13.34 22.72
CA CYS A 422 -13.11 13.52 23.94
C CYS A 422 -12.96 12.20 24.69
N TYR A 423 -11.85 12.03 25.40
CA TYR A 423 -11.72 10.85 26.24
C TYR A 423 -11.06 11.13 27.59
N ASN A 424 -11.38 10.27 28.56
CA ASN A 424 -10.75 10.23 29.85
C ASN A 424 -10.26 8.83 30.20
N VAL A 425 -8.96 8.69 30.45
CA VAL A 425 -8.35 7.47 31.02
C VAL A 425 -7.63 7.77 32.34
N GLY A 426 -7.63 9.02 32.74
CA GLY A 426 -7.13 9.47 34.04
C GLY A 426 -7.99 9.01 35.22
N THR A 427 -7.47 9.12 36.42
CA THR A 427 -8.19 8.83 37.66
C THR A 427 -9.23 9.92 37.98
N THR A 428 -10.44 9.54 38.40
CA THR A 428 -11.51 10.47 38.68
C THR A 428 -12.16 10.16 40.03
N GLY A 429 -12.13 11.11 40.98
CA GLY A 429 -12.69 10.93 42.31
C GLY A 429 -12.10 9.73 43.07
N ASN A 430 -12.71 9.40 44.18
CA ASN A 430 -12.41 8.17 44.90
C ASN A 430 -12.94 6.98 44.08
N ASP A 431 -12.11 5.97 43.82
CA ASP A 431 -12.45 4.74 43.10
C ASP A 431 -12.88 4.93 41.64
N ASN A 432 -12.41 5.96 40.93
CA ASN A 432 -12.79 6.28 39.55
C ASN A 432 -14.32 6.44 39.37
N LYS A 433 -14.97 7.09 40.31
CA LYS A 433 -16.41 7.27 40.40
C LYS A 433 -16.99 8.03 39.20
N TYR A 434 -16.30 9.03 38.68
CA TYR A 434 -16.78 9.93 37.63
C TYR A 434 -16.23 9.57 36.27
N GLY A 435 -17.05 9.72 35.22
CA GLY A 435 -16.66 9.50 33.83
C GLY A 435 -16.12 10.74 33.12
N ILE A 436 -16.79 11.14 32.04
CA ILE A 436 -16.48 12.38 31.31
C ILE A 436 -16.83 13.60 32.19
N PHE A 437 -17.86 13.52 33.04
CA PHE A 437 -18.32 14.60 33.93
C PHE A 437 -18.65 14.10 35.35
N ALA A 438 -18.67 15.00 36.31
CA ALA A 438 -18.90 14.66 37.71
C ALA A 438 -20.37 14.85 38.15
N SER A 439 -20.99 15.94 37.75
CA SER A 439 -22.32 16.29 38.26
C SER A 439 -23.47 15.76 37.41
N THR A 440 -24.52 15.27 38.08
CA THR A 440 -25.79 14.79 37.54
C THR A 440 -26.93 15.75 37.69
N ALA A 441 -26.70 17.01 38.03
CA ALA A 441 -27.76 17.97 38.22
C ALA A 441 -28.67 18.08 37.00
N THR A 442 -29.94 17.83 37.16
CA THR A 442 -30.97 17.91 36.12
C THR A 442 -31.63 19.30 36.08
N PRO A 443 -31.94 19.84 34.90
CA PRO A 443 -31.71 19.31 33.55
C PRO A 443 -30.25 19.55 33.10
N ASN A 444 -29.56 18.50 32.70
CA ASN A 444 -28.23 18.62 32.12
C ASN A 444 -28.38 18.87 30.64
N ASN A 445 -28.06 20.07 30.17
CA ASN A 445 -28.14 20.47 28.76
C ASN A 445 -26.84 20.20 28.01
N THR A 446 -25.96 19.33 28.50
CA THR A 446 -24.77 18.96 27.80
C THR A 446 -25.02 17.76 26.89
N LEU A 447 -24.66 17.90 25.62
CA LEU A 447 -24.55 16.77 24.69
C LEU A 447 -23.11 16.23 24.69
N VAL A 448 -22.95 14.96 25.05
CA VAL A 448 -21.69 14.23 24.95
C VAL A 448 -21.76 13.28 23.75
N GLU A 449 -20.92 13.48 22.75
CA GLU A 449 -20.94 12.73 21.49
C GLU A 449 -19.56 12.15 21.17
N ASN A 450 -19.52 10.93 20.66
CA ASN A 450 -18.29 10.28 20.23
C ASN A 450 -17.19 10.38 21.30
N SER A 451 -17.48 10.06 22.54
CA SER A 451 -16.56 10.24 23.65
C SER A 451 -16.37 8.95 24.44
N TYR A 452 -15.25 8.83 25.15
CA TYR A 452 -14.85 7.61 25.81
C TYR A 452 -14.36 7.87 27.25
N THR A 453 -14.65 6.93 28.14
CA THR A 453 -14.06 6.94 29.49
C THR A 453 -13.69 5.52 29.96
N SER A 454 -12.59 5.42 30.71
CA SER A 454 -12.19 4.19 31.40
C SER A 454 -12.68 4.13 32.87
N SER A 455 -13.47 5.09 33.30
CA SER A 455 -14.00 5.17 34.66
C SER A 455 -15.27 4.35 34.85
N LEU A 456 -15.63 4.03 36.11
CA LEU A 456 -16.73 3.09 36.43
C LEU A 456 -18.15 3.57 36.04
N GLN A 457 -18.34 4.87 35.81
CA GLN A 457 -19.67 5.40 35.46
C GLN A 457 -19.57 6.48 34.36
N PHE A 458 -20.30 6.31 33.24
CA PHE A 458 -21.15 7.38 32.75
C PHE A 458 -22.36 7.41 33.66
N ASN A 459 -22.66 8.51 34.28
CA ASN A 459 -23.76 8.59 35.22
C ASN A 459 -25.10 8.19 34.56
N SER A 460 -25.72 7.13 35.04
CA SER A 460 -26.64 6.24 34.34
C SER A 460 -28.08 6.78 34.14
N ASN A 461 -28.37 7.99 34.51
CA ASN A 461 -29.76 8.49 34.42
C ASN A 461 -30.09 9.20 33.10
N GLU A 462 -29.21 9.20 32.09
CA GLU A 462 -29.31 10.24 31.07
C GLU A 462 -29.08 9.79 29.65
N GLY A 463 -29.71 8.70 29.23
CA GLY A 463 -29.64 8.18 27.86
C GLY A 463 -30.08 9.16 26.75
N LYS A 464 -30.32 10.43 27.07
CA LYS A 464 -30.65 11.46 26.07
C LYS A 464 -29.51 12.40 25.69
N THR A 465 -28.45 12.49 26.48
CA THR A 465 -27.35 13.44 26.26
C THR A 465 -26.03 12.77 25.85
N ILE A 466 -25.96 11.45 25.87
CA ILE A 466 -24.76 10.69 25.50
C ILE A 466 -25.04 9.91 24.23
N VAL A 467 -24.32 10.21 23.17
CA VAL A 467 -24.49 9.62 21.83
C VAL A 467 -23.18 9.05 21.31
N ASN A 468 -23.23 7.87 20.73
CA ASN A 468 -22.07 7.18 20.13
C ASN A 468 -20.83 7.16 21.05
N SER A 469 -21.06 7.04 22.35
CA SER A 469 -20.00 7.09 23.35
C SER A 469 -19.86 5.74 24.04
N PHE A 470 -18.68 5.46 24.59
CA PHE A 470 -18.43 4.17 25.21
C PHE A 470 -17.64 4.27 26.52
N ARG A 471 -17.79 3.25 27.33
CA ARG A 471 -17.13 3.09 28.61
C ARG A 471 -16.44 1.73 28.67
N LEU A 472 -15.21 1.69 29.14
CA LEU A 472 -14.53 0.44 29.51
C LEU A 472 -14.75 0.18 31.01
N ASP A 473 -15.39 -0.91 31.33
CA ASP A 473 -15.41 -1.42 32.70
C ASP A 473 -14.12 -2.20 32.95
N LYS A 474 -13.22 -1.60 33.74
CA LYS A 474 -11.92 -2.23 34.08
C LYS A 474 -12.06 -3.53 34.88
N ASN A 475 -13.17 -3.72 35.60
CA ASN A 475 -13.36 -4.90 36.42
C ASN A 475 -13.85 -6.11 35.62
N SER A 476 -14.69 -5.89 34.63
CA SER A 476 -15.23 -6.93 33.75
C SER A 476 -14.51 -7.02 32.40
N ASN A 477 -13.63 -6.09 32.11
CA ASN A 477 -12.98 -5.92 30.80
C ASN A 477 -13.99 -5.85 29.64
N THR A 478 -15.15 -5.26 29.90
CA THR A 478 -16.24 -5.12 28.93
C THR A 478 -16.45 -3.66 28.57
N ILE A 479 -16.79 -3.40 27.30
CA ILE A 479 -17.16 -2.07 26.83
C ILE A 479 -18.67 -1.93 26.80
N THR A 480 -19.17 -0.89 27.45
CA THR A 480 -20.55 -0.50 27.37
C THR A 480 -20.72 0.65 26.39
N LEU A 481 -21.52 0.44 25.34
CA LEU A 481 -21.87 1.44 24.35
C LEU A 481 -23.13 2.19 24.74
N TYR A 482 -23.15 3.51 24.57
CA TYR A 482 -24.30 4.38 24.83
C TYR A 482 -24.82 4.96 23.51
N ASN A 483 -26.08 4.62 23.18
CA ASN A 483 -26.79 5.09 21.99
C ASN A 483 -25.99 4.94 20.67
N SER A 484 -25.27 3.84 20.54
CA SER A 484 -24.53 3.51 19.32
C SER A 484 -25.32 2.53 18.46
N ALA A 485 -25.29 2.71 17.16
CA ALA A 485 -25.81 1.75 16.19
C ALA A 485 -24.94 0.47 16.09
N SER A 486 -23.70 0.52 16.53
CA SER A 486 -22.76 -0.60 16.55
C SER A 486 -22.97 -1.49 17.78
N LYS A 487 -23.13 -2.79 17.56
CA LYS A 487 -23.42 -3.80 18.60
C LYS A 487 -22.24 -4.71 18.92
N THR A 488 -21.03 -4.36 18.54
CA THR A 488 -19.86 -5.20 18.79
C THR A 488 -19.36 -5.02 20.21
N ASN A 489 -19.18 -6.14 20.92
CA ASN A 489 -18.53 -6.15 22.23
C ASN A 489 -17.02 -6.03 22.02
N TYR A 490 -16.46 -4.90 22.34
CA TYR A 490 -15.03 -4.65 22.28
C TYR A 490 -14.37 -4.97 23.63
N ASN A 491 -13.31 -5.74 23.58
CA ASN A 491 -12.54 -6.10 24.79
C ASN A 491 -11.29 -5.23 24.97
N ASP A 492 -10.99 -4.32 24.07
CA ASP A 492 -9.78 -3.51 24.08
C ASP A 492 -10.05 -2.10 23.57
N THR A 493 -9.72 -1.08 24.36
CA THR A 493 -9.84 0.34 24.02
C THR A 493 -8.69 0.89 23.20
N LYS A 494 -7.72 0.05 22.88
CA LYS A 494 -6.52 0.45 22.16
C LYS A 494 -6.53 0.06 20.67
N GLN A 495 -7.72 -0.17 20.11
CA GLN A 495 -7.89 -0.49 18.69
C GLN A 495 -8.57 0.65 17.95
N ALA A 496 -8.02 1.03 16.79
CA ALA A 496 -8.53 2.14 15.99
C ALA A 496 -9.98 1.94 15.55
N GLU A 497 -10.35 0.71 15.19
CA GLU A 497 -11.68 0.36 14.67
C GLU A 497 -12.82 0.73 15.62
N HIS A 498 -12.61 0.62 16.93
CA HIS A 498 -13.63 0.96 17.93
C HIS A 498 -13.99 2.45 17.91
N TYR A 499 -13.00 3.28 17.66
CA TYR A 499 -13.17 4.73 17.55
C TYR A 499 -13.74 5.12 16.19
N VAL A 500 -13.32 4.45 15.11
CA VAL A 500 -13.85 4.66 13.74
C VAL A 500 -15.35 4.35 13.73
N ASP A 501 -15.77 3.25 14.34
CA ASP A 501 -17.19 2.86 14.46
C ASP A 501 -18.00 3.90 15.25
N ALA A 502 -17.38 4.57 16.20
CA ALA A 502 -17.98 5.67 16.96
C ALA A 502 -17.87 7.04 16.24
N GLY A 503 -17.41 7.08 14.99
CA GLY A 503 -17.34 8.29 14.17
C GLY A 503 -16.13 9.18 14.43
N TRP A 504 -15.04 8.65 15.02
CA TRP A 504 -13.80 9.40 15.22
C TRP A 504 -12.96 9.46 13.95
N SER A 505 -12.31 10.58 13.75
CA SER A 505 -11.23 10.71 12.74
C SER A 505 -9.92 10.21 13.35
N ILE A 506 -9.68 8.90 13.30
CA ILE A 506 -8.57 8.21 13.94
C ILE A 506 -7.87 7.26 12.97
N THR A 507 -6.58 7.03 13.16
CA THR A 507 -5.77 6.09 12.36
C THR A 507 -4.79 5.33 13.24
N ASP A 508 -4.53 4.08 12.88
CA ASP A 508 -3.46 3.24 13.42
C ASP A 508 -2.16 3.32 12.63
N THR A 509 -2.18 4.02 11.49
CA THR A 509 -1.00 4.29 10.65
C THR A 509 -0.61 5.75 10.72
N GLY A 510 0.67 6.06 10.54
CA GLY A 510 1.15 7.44 10.44
C GLY A 510 0.77 8.11 9.12
N GLY A 511 0.81 9.44 9.12
CA GLY A 511 0.65 10.23 7.91
C GLY A 511 -0.77 10.48 7.44
N VAL A 512 -0.90 11.01 6.23
CA VAL A 512 -2.18 11.22 5.54
C VAL A 512 -2.55 9.99 4.73
N LYS A 513 -3.84 9.76 4.56
CA LYS A 513 -4.37 8.79 3.60
C LYS A 513 -4.65 9.50 2.28
N ILE A 514 -4.23 8.88 1.19
CA ILE A 514 -4.49 9.37 -0.18
C ILE A 514 -5.28 8.27 -0.88
N ASP A 515 -6.47 8.59 -1.36
CA ASP A 515 -7.30 7.64 -2.12
C ASP A 515 -6.93 7.63 -3.61
N ASP A 516 -7.50 6.69 -4.37
CA ASP A 516 -7.24 6.53 -5.81
C ASP A 516 -7.61 7.78 -6.65
N ALA A 517 -8.46 8.64 -6.12
CA ALA A 517 -8.82 9.92 -6.73
C ALA A 517 -7.89 11.08 -6.31
N GLY A 518 -6.84 10.80 -5.51
CA GLY A 518 -5.89 11.80 -5.01
C GLY A 518 -6.44 12.66 -3.85
N ASN A 519 -7.53 12.22 -3.19
CA ASN A 519 -8.02 12.92 -2.02
C ASN A 519 -7.10 12.68 -0.82
N VAL A 520 -6.73 13.76 -0.15
CA VAL A 520 -5.87 13.71 1.03
C VAL A 520 -6.72 13.87 2.29
N THR A 521 -6.56 12.94 3.23
CA THR A 521 -7.25 12.98 4.52
C THR A 521 -6.23 12.82 5.64
N LYS A 522 -6.26 13.70 6.65
CA LYS A 522 -5.46 13.58 7.87
C LYS A 522 -6.39 13.31 9.05
N SER A 523 -6.11 12.26 9.79
CA SER A 523 -6.86 11.93 10.99
C SER A 523 -6.51 12.88 12.13
N THR A 524 -7.51 13.25 12.94
CA THR A 524 -7.31 14.06 14.15
C THR A 524 -6.54 13.30 15.21
N TRP A 525 -6.74 11.98 15.24
CA TRP A 525 -6.18 11.09 16.25
C TRP A 525 -5.28 10.02 15.63
N ARG A 526 -4.26 9.64 16.36
CA ARG A 526 -3.35 8.52 16.11
C ARG A 526 -3.48 7.53 17.27
N ILE A 527 -3.56 6.25 16.98
CA ILE A 527 -3.49 5.19 17.98
C ILE A 527 -2.49 4.13 17.54
N TYR A 528 -1.74 3.59 18.45
CA TYR A 528 -0.91 2.41 18.21
C TYR A 528 -1.69 1.19 18.65
N GLY A 529 -2.17 0.40 17.71
CA GLY A 529 -3.07 -0.72 17.98
C GLY A 529 -2.57 -1.67 19.05
N GLY A 530 -3.39 -1.92 20.06
CA GLY A 530 -3.05 -2.74 21.22
C GLY A 530 -2.10 -2.10 22.24
N ALA A 531 -1.54 -0.90 21.99
CA ALA A 531 -0.48 -0.33 22.81
C ALA A 531 -0.84 1.02 23.45
N SER A 532 -1.38 2.00 22.70
CA SER A 532 -1.63 3.35 23.21
C SER A 532 -3.09 3.70 23.29
N ASN A 533 -3.41 4.74 24.04
CA ASN A 533 -4.64 5.50 23.90
C ASN A 533 -4.55 6.43 22.67
N PRO A 534 -5.66 7.03 22.18
CA PRO A 534 -5.62 8.00 21.11
C PRO A 534 -4.75 9.22 21.44
N LEU A 535 -3.90 9.62 20.53
CA LEU A 535 -3.01 10.76 20.61
C LEU A 535 -3.40 11.81 19.56
N LEU A 536 -3.34 13.09 19.90
CA LEU A 536 -3.66 14.18 18.98
C LEU A 536 -2.56 14.37 17.95
N THR A 537 -2.85 14.13 16.68
CA THR A 537 -1.85 14.21 15.59
C THR A 537 -1.28 15.62 15.39
N ALA A 538 -2.02 16.64 15.77
CA ALA A 538 -1.59 18.02 15.67
C ALA A 538 -0.38 18.36 16.55
N PHE A 539 -0.19 17.65 17.65
CA PHE A 539 0.95 17.86 18.56
C PHE A 539 2.21 17.11 18.15
N PHE A 540 2.18 16.29 17.13
CA PHE A 540 3.36 15.56 16.70
C PHE A 540 4.37 16.51 16.05
N LYS A 541 5.49 16.71 16.72
CA LYS A 541 6.59 17.58 16.30
C LYS A 541 7.58 16.88 15.36
N GLY A 542 7.16 15.80 14.75
CA GLY A 542 7.97 14.95 13.88
C GLY A 542 8.05 13.52 14.38
N THR A 543 8.70 12.67 13.62
CA THR A 543 8.92 11.28 13.97
C THR A 543 10.30 11.11 14.54
N THR A 544 10.40 10.37 15.63
CA THR A 544 11.65 10.11 16.31
C THR A 544 12.11 8.69 16.04
N ALA A 545 13.35 8.50 15.58
CA ALA A 545 13.92 7.18 15.39
C ALA A 545 14.28 6.54 16.73
N ALA A 546 13.99 5.25 16.85
CA ALA A 546 14.47 4.45 17.97
C ALA A 546 15.96 4.12 17.79
N SER A 547 16.77 4.37 18.80
CA SER A 547 18.08 3.78 18.95
C SER A 547 18.00 2.57 19.89
N TYR A 548 18.54 1.44 19.48
CA TYR A 548 18.49 0.20 20.23
C TYR A 548 19.74 -0.65 20.00
N ASP A 549 20.08 -1.45 21.00
CA ASP A 549 21.07 -2.50 20.84
C ASP A 549 20.40 -3.77 20.28
N TYR A 550 21.09 -4.45 19.39
CA TYR A 550 20.62 -5.71 18.82
C TYR A 550 21.65 -6.82 18.94
N THR A 551 21.16 -8.04 19.05
CA THR A 551 21.95 -9.27 18.90
C THR A 551 21.21 -10.26 18.03
N MET A 552 21.91 -10.88 17.06
CA MET A 552 21.33 -11.85 16.14
C MET A 552 22.41 -12.74 15.55
N GLY A 553 22.34 -14.05 15.82
CA GLY A 553 23.24 -15.03 15.25
C GLY A 553 24.72 -14.77 15.52
N GLY A 554 25.06 -14.34 16.73
CA GLY A 554 26.44 -14.01 17.12
C GLY A 554 26.93 -12.62 16.72
N VAL A 555 26.11 -11.83 16.01
CA VAL A 555 26.41 -10.44 15.69
C VAL A 555 25.69 -9.52 16.66
N SER A 556 26.39 -8.56 17.25
CA SER A 556 25.84 -7.56 18.14
C SER A 556 26.23 -6.15 17.68
N GLY A 557 25.37 -5.18 17.90
CA GLY A 557 25.61 -3.78 17.56
C GLY A 557 24.52 -2.86 18.09
N ASN A 558 24.65 -1.58 17.79
CA ASN A 558 23.60 -0.57 17.98
C ASN A 558 23.15 -0.07 16.60
N ASN A 559 21.86 0.16 16.41
CA ASN A 559 21.35 0.67 15.13
C ASN A 559 21.62 2.17 14.92
N GLU A 560 22.07 2.89 15.95
CA GLU A 560 22.35 4.34 15.90
C GLU A 560 21.17 5.19 15.38
N GLY A 561 19.93 4.78 15.69
CA GLY A 561 18.73 5.43 15.18
C GLY A 561 18.48 5.23 13.70
N LYS A 562 19.10 4.23 13.07
CA LYS A 562 18.96 3.91 11.65
C LYS A 562 18.09 2.67 11.46
N ASP A 563 17.51 2.52 10.27
CA ASP A 563 16.87 1.27 9.89
C ASP A 563 17.88 0.13 9.91
N PHE A 564 17.47 -1.00 10.48
CA PHE A 564 18.26 -2.20 10.53
C PHE A 564 17.68 -3.21 9.54
N SER A 565 18.51 -3.69 8.64
CA SER A 565 18.13 -4.70 7.66
C SER A 565 19.05 -5.90 7.74
N LYS A 566 18.48 -7.08 7.73
CA LYS A 566 19.21 -8.35 7.71
C LYS A 566 18.51 -9.38 6.85
N VAL A 567 19.31 -10.19 6.17
CA VAL A 567 18.83 -11.39 5.49
C VAL A 567 18.55 -12.48 6.52
N TYR A 568 17.45 -13.18 6.41
CA TYR A 568 17.08 -14.32 7.24
C TYR A 568 18.21 -15.33 7.39
N ASN A 569 18.49 -15.74 8.61
CA ASN A 569 19.53 -16.71 8.93
C ASN A 569 19.13 -17.74 10.01
N GLY A 570 17.84 -17.86 10.29
CA GLY A 570 17.30 -18.79 11.30
C GLY A 570 17.53 -18.40 12.76
N SER A 571 18.23 -17.30 13.03
CA SER A 571 18.51 -16.83 14.39
C SER A 571 17.53 -15.77 14.84
N ALA A 572 17.07 -15.84 16.08
CA ALA A 572 16.22 -14.83 16.67
C ALA A 572 16.95 -13.49 16.82
N LEU A 573 16.24 -12.40 16.56
CA LEU A 573 16.68 -11.05 16.83
C LEU A 573 16.30 -10.69 18.27
N ASN A 574 17.26 -10.24 19.07
CA ASN A 574 17.02 -9.65 20.39
C ASN A 574 17.31 -8.15 20.33
N ILE A 575 16.41 -7.37 20.89
CA ILE A 575 16.50 -5.90 20.99
C ILE A 575 16.54 -5.55 22.46
N SER A 576 17.41 -4.60 22.83
CA SER A 576 17.53 -4.07 24.18
C SER A 576 17.94 -2.60 24.15
N ASN A 577 17.92 -1.95 25.31
CA ASN A 577 18.35 -0.57 25.49
C ASN A 577 17.72 0.42 24.50
N VAL A 578 16.41 0.28 24.27
CA VAL A 578 15.68 1.15 23.35
C VAL A 578 15.56 2.56 23.92
N THR A 579 16.00 3.55 23.14
CA THR A 579 15.92 4.97 23.49
C THR A 579 15.35 5.77 22.32
N PHE A 580 14.71 6.88 22.63
CA PHE A 580 14.20 7.85 21.67
C PHE A 580 14.76 9.22 22.03
N GLY A 581 14.79 10.15 21.09
CA GLY A 581 15.42 11.46 21.20
C GLY A 581 15.33 12.15 22.57
N ALA A 582 16.14 13.12 22.80
CA ALA A 582 16.55 13.66 24.09
C ALA A 582 15.46 14.09 25.09
N ASN A 583 14.20 14.25 24.63
CA ASN A 583 13.08 14.72 25.47
C ASN A 583 11.94 13.70 25.56
N ALA A 584 12.15 12.48 25.08
CA ALA A 584 11.13 11.44 25.15
C ALA A 584 11.20 10.70 26.49
N ASP A 585 10.04 10.41 27.05
CA ASP A 585 9.92 9.52 28.22
C ASP A 585 10.02 8.06 27.74
N ASN A 586 11.23 7.50 27.82
CA ASN A 586 11.50 6.14 27.36
C ASN A 586 10.64 5.08 28.08
N SER A 587 10.07 5.38 29.24
CA SER A 587 9.17 4.46 29.96
C SER A 587 7.83 4.26 29.26
N GLN A 588 7.44 5.16 28.36
CA GLN A 588 6.20 5.09 27.60
C GLN A 588 6.37 4.45 26.24
N ILE A 589 7.55 3.94 25.96
CA ILE A 589 7.85 3.29 24.69
C ILE A 589 7.73 1.79 24.86
N ASN A 590 6.94 1.20 23.95
CA ASN A 590 6.79 -0.24 23.86
C ASN A 590 7.22 -0.72 22.47
N TYR A 591 7.67 -1.94 22.40
CA TYR A 591 7.97 -2.59 21.14
C TYR A 591 7.60 -4.08 21.21
N SER A 592 7.13 -4.61 20.09
CA SER A 592 6.78 -6.01 19.92
C SER A 592 7.80 -6.75 19.05
N ASN A 593 7.73 -8.08 19.08
CA ASN A 593 8.51 -8.96 18.19
C ASN A 593 10.03 -8.88 18.33
N SER A 594 10.54 -8.55 19.51
CA SER A 594 11.99 -8.43 19.73
C SER A 594 12.76 -9.78 19.68
N LYS A 595 12.07 -10.91 19.55
CA LYS A 595 12.67 -12.27 19.63
C LYS A 595 12.26 -13.20 18.49
N ASP A 596 11.68 -12.69 17.42
CA ASP A 596 11.31 -13.52 16.28
C ASP A 596 12.52 -13.81 15.38
N LYS A 597 12.53 -14.96 14.75
CA LYS A 597 13.54 -15.34 13.78
C LYS A 597 13.03 -15.21 12.32
N ASN A 598 11.73 -15.15 12.13
CA ASN A 598 11.11 -15.23 10.82
C ASN A 598 11.14 -13.91 10.07
N VAL A 599 11.05 -14.02 8.76
CA VAL A 599 10.91 -12.87 7.88
C VAL A 599 9.58 -12.18 8.13
N THR A 600 9.63 -10.85 8.27
CA THR A 600 8.44 -10.01 8.35
C THR A 600 8.35 -9.13 7.11
N THR A 601 7.20 -9.13 6.46
CA THR A 601 6.89 -8.13 5.43
C THR A 601 6.52 -6.83 6.14
N GLY A 602 7.47 -5.88 6.21
CA GLY A 602 7.27 -4.61 6.87
C GLY A 602 8.12 -4.44 8.13
N THR A 603 7.59 -3.75 9.11
CA THR A 603 8.29 -3.41 10.36
C THR A 603 8.31 -4.61 11.29
N TYR A 604 9.49 -5.17 11.53
CA TYR A 604 9.68 -6.32 12.44
C TYR A 604 9.41 -5.97 13.90
N ALA A 605 9.94 -4.84 14.37
CA ALA A 605 9.60 -4.29 15.67
C ALA A 605 8.67 -3.11 15.47
N ASN A 606 7.46 -3.25 15.97
CA ASN A 606 6.50 -2.18 15.99
C ASN A 606 6.75 -1.35 17.26
N PHE A 607 7.47 -0.26 17.11
CA PHE A 607 7.69 0.69 18.19
C PHE A 607 6.44 1.53 18.38
N THR A 608 6.00 1.68 19.61
CA THR A 608 4.82 2.45 19.97
C THR A 608 5.13 3.43 21.08
N SER A 609 4.51 4.60 21.04
CA SER A 609 4.62 5.59 22.11
C SER A 609 3.26 5.91 22.70
N GLY A 610 3.18 5.91 24.03
CA GLY A 610 2.01 6.46 24.75
C GLY A 610 2.12 7.96 25.00
N GLN A 611 3.24 8.57 24.67
CA GLN A 611 3.52 9.97 24.97
C GLN A 611 2.98 10.90 23.88
N GLN A 612 2.19 11.90 24.27
CA GLN A 612 1.73 12.92 23.34
C GLN A 612 2.91 13.75 22.81
N GLY A 613 2.88 14.06 21.53
CA GLY A 613 3.88 14.88 20.85
C GLY A 613 4.99 14.09 20.15
N TYR A 614 5.05 12.80 20.35
CA TYR A 614 6.06 11.92 19.72
C TYR A 614 5.35 10.86 18.88
N ASP A 615 5.40 11.00 17.57
CA ASP A 615 5.10 9.89 16.67
C ASP A 615 6.38 9.07 16.51
N VAL A 616 6.29 7.80 16.80
CA VAL A 616 7.40 6.89 16.62
C VAL A 616 7.32 6.34 15.20
N ALA A 617 8.16 6.88 14.33
CA ALA A 617 8.56 6.13 13.15
C ALA A 617 9.72 5.25 13.63
N GLY A 618 9.47 3.99 13.70
CA GLY A 618 10.50 3.07 14.08
C GLY A 618 11.71 3.22 13.16
N SER A 619 12.88 3.07 13.69
CA SER A 619 13.98 2.53 12.94
C SER A 619 13.53 1.15 12.57
N ASN A 620 13.01 1.01 11.36
CA ASN A 620 12.39 -0.22 10.91
C ASN A 620 13.41 -1.35 10.99
N ILE A 621 12.99 -2.44 11.61
CA ILE A 621 13.76 -3.66 11.56
C ILE A 621 13.15 -4.50 10.44
N THR A 622 13.92 -4.74 9.43
CA THR A 622 13.52 -5.59 8.32
C THR A 622 14.37 -6.84 8.30
N ILE A 623 13.73 -7.98 8.42
CA ILE A 623 14.36 -9.26 8.10
C ILE A 623 13.87 -9.62 6.70
N SER A 624 14.75 -9.47 5.72
CA SER A 624 14.45 -9.82 4.34
C SER A 624 14.57 -11.33 4.14
N LYS A 625 13.85 -11.82 3.16
CA LYS A 625 13.93 -13.22 2.78
C LYS A 625 15.34 -13.60 2.33
N ARG A 626 15.71 -14.82 2.61
CA ARG A 626 16.94 -15.42 2.12
C ARG A 626 16.72 -16.01 0.74
N GLN A 627 17.63 -15.70 -0.18
CA GLN A 627 17.58 -16.27 -1.51
C GLN A 627 17.93 -17.76 -1.46
N VAL A 628 17.12 -18.59 -2.09
CA VAL A 628 17.41 -19.98 -2.42
C VAL A 628 17.34 -20.17 -3.92
N ASN A 629 18.32 -20.91 -4.47
CA ASN A 629 18.38 -21.19 -5.90
C ASN A 629 17.85 -22.58 -6.18
N ALA A 630 16.90 -22.68 -7.10
CA ALA A 630 16.54 -23.92 -7.75
C ALA A 630 17.25 -23.95 -9.10
N ASN A 631 18.11 -24.96 -9.31
CA ASN A 631 18.77 -25.18 -10.59
C ASN A 631 17.89 -26.07 -11.44
N VAL A 632 17.46 -25.60 -12.58
CA VAL A 632 16.66 -26.33 -13.56
C VAL A 632 17.56 -26.73 -14.73
N ASP A 633 17.43 -27.99 -15.16
CA ASP A 633 18.11 -28.50 -16.36
C ASP A 633 17.54 -27.78 -17.59
N THR A 634 18.30 -26.83 -18.10
CA THR A 634 17.93 -26.07 -19.31
C THR A 634 17.99 -26.90 -20.59
N ASP A 635 18.62 -28.10 -20.54
CA ASP A 635 18.70 -29.02 -21.67
C ASP A 635 17.48 -29.95 -21.74
N PHE A 636 16.60 -29.91 -20.77
CA PHE A 636 15.35 -30.64 -20.76
C PHE A 636 14.44 -30.22 -21.92
N LYS A 637 14.03 -31.19 -22.73
CA LYS A 637 13.15 -30.98 -23.90
C LYS A 637 11.78 -31.60 -23.65
N PRO A 638 10.78 -30.81 -23.25
CA PRO A 638 9.43 -31.32 -23.10
C PRO A 638 8.85 -31.77 -24.45
N VAL A 639 8.39 -33.01 -24.51
CA VAL A 639 7.77 -33.59 -25.69
C VAL A 639 6.38 -34.11 -25.34
N LYS A 640 5.39 -33.81 -26.18
CA LYS A 640 4.07 -34.39 -26.07
C LYS A 640 3.51 -34.84 -27.42
N GLU A 641 2.61 -35.81 -27.42
CA GLU A 641 1.76 -36.08 -28.58
C GLU A 641 0.67 -34.99 -28.71
N TYR A 642 0.33 -34.64 -29.92
CA TYR A 642 -0.74 -33.67 -30.20
C TYR A 642 -2.06 -34.05 -29.55
N ASP A 643 -2.63 -33.16 -28.78
CA ASP A 643 -3.87 -33.33 -28.03
C ASP A 643 -4.87 -32.16 -28.22
N GLY A 644 -4.57 -31.23 -29.13
CA GLY A 644 -5.37 -30.04 -29.41
C GLY A 644 -5.19 -28.90 -28.43
N THR A 645 -4.30 -29.02 -27.43
CA THR A 645 -4.00 -27.99 -26.43
C THR A 645 -2.56 -27.51 -26.53
N ALA A 646 -2.29 -26.34 -25.99
CA ALA A 646 -0.91 -25.86 -25.81
C ALA A 646 -0.32 -26.28 -24.46
N ASP A 647 -1.06 -27.02 -23.63
CA ASP A 647 -0.60 -27.36 -22.29
C ASP A 647 0.52 -28.42 -22.33
N VAL A 648 1.50 -28.24 -21.47
CA VAL A 648 2.56 -29.22 -21.24
C VAL A 648 2.01 -30.34 -20.36
N THR A 649 2.39 -31.58 -20.65
CA THR A 649 1.90 -32.73 -19.86
C THR A 649 2.47 -32.70 -18.43
N VAL A 650 1.71 -33.19 -17.47
CA VAL A 650 2.14 -33.31 -16.06
C VAL A 650 3.48 -34.08 -15.94
N ALA A 651 3.68 -35.11 -16.74
CA ALA A 651 4.93 -35.85 -16.76
C ALA A 651 6.12 -35.02 -17.24
N ALA A 652 5.91 -34.15 -18.24
CA ALA A 652 6.95 -33.24 -18.71
C ALA A 652 7.28 -32.16 -17.66
N VAL A 653 6.26 -31.63 -16.96
CA VAL A 653 6.46 -30.72 -15.83
C VAL A 653 7.26 -31.40 -14.72
N ALA A 654 6.90 -32.59 -14.33
CA ALA A 654 7.62 -33.37 -13.32
C ALA A 654 9.08 -33.63 -13.74
N GLY A 655 9.31 -33.92 -15.01
CA GLY A 655 10.66 -34.12 -15.55
C GLY A 655 11.53 -32.86 -15.46
N ALA A 656 10.98 -31.68 -15.70
CA ALA A 656 11.69 -30.41 -15.60
C ALA A 656 12.08 -30.09 -14.14
N LEU A 657 11.31 -30.51 -13.15
CA LEU A 657 11.51 -30.23 -11.73
C LEU A 657 12.39 -31.25 -10.99
N THR A 658 12.61 -32.46 -11.55
CA THR A 658 13.31 -33.54 -10.85
C THR A 658 14.80 -33.28 -10.60
N LYS A 659 15.39 -32.25 -11.22
CA LYS A 659 16.80 -31.88 -11.05
C LYS A 659 16.97 -30.58 -10.25
N THR A 660 15.97 -30.15 -9.52
CA THR A 660 16.07 -28.96 -8.67
C THR A 660 16.73 -29.32 -7.36
N ASP A 661 17.94 -28.86 -7.18
CA ASP A 661 18.72 -29.05 -5.96
C ASP A 661 18.58 -27.79 -5.08
N ILE A 662 17.64 -27.85 -4.13
CA ILE A 662 17.46 -26.76 -3.13
C ILE A 662 18.46 -26.93 -1.98
N GLU A 663 18.93 -28.14 -1.69
CA GLU A 663 19.74 -28.43 -0.51
C GLU A 663 21.10 -27.72 -0.53
N ASP A 664 21.73 -27.55 -1.67
CA ASP A 664 23.01 -26.85 -1.83
C ASP A 664 22.88 -25.32 -2.03
N SER A 665 21.65 -24.79 -2.02
CA SER A 665 21.38 -23.40 -2.45
C SER A 665 21.30 -22.37 -1.31
N GLY A 666 21.68 -22.74 -0.09
CA GLY A 666 21.74 -21.80 1.04
C GLY A 666 20.57 -21.87 2.01
N LEU A 667 19.87 -22.98 2.15
CA LEU A 667 18.91 -23.20 3.21
C LEU A 667 19.57 -23.10 4.60
N VAL A 668 18.84 -22.58 5.55
CA VAL A 668 19.25 -22.60 6.96
C VAL A 668 19.05 -24.00 7.51
N ALA A 669 20.06 -24.53 8.17
CA ALA A 669 20.00 -25.87 8.73
C ALA A 669 18.82 -26.03 9.70
N GLY A 670 17.99 -27.02 9.45
CA GLY A 670 16.79 -27.34 10.24
C GLY A 670 15.50 -26.72 9.74
N ASP A 671 15.53 -25.87 8.72
CA ASP A 671 14.32 -25.35 8.10
C ASP A 671 13.72 -26.37 7.13
N THR A 672 12.41 -26.39 7.08
CA THR A 672 11.64 -27.26 6.16
C THR A 672 11.13 -26.44 4.99
N VAL A 673 11.82 -26.56 3.85
CA VAL A 673 11.46 -25.90 2.59
C VAL A 673 11.59 -26.88 1.44
N THR A 674 10.58 -26.93 0.60
CA THR A 674 10.53 -27.77 -0.60
C THR A 674 10.06 -26.94 -1.79
N LEU A 675 10.44 -27.37 -2.98
CA LEU A 675 9.88 -26.80 -4.21
C LEU A 675 8.53 -27.48 -4.49
N GLY A 676 7.51 -26.68 -4.74
CA GLY A 676 6.15 -27.15 -4.98
C GLY A 676 5.33 -26.14 -5.78
N GLY A 677 4.03 -26.23 -5.62
CA GLY A 677 3.05 -25.40 -6.29
C GLY A 677 2.27 -26.13 -7.37
N THR A 678 1.22 -25.53 -7.85
CA THR A 678 0.48 -26.00 -9.03
C THR A 678 1.17 -25.48 -10.27
N VAL A 679 2.15 -26.24 -10.76
CA VAL A 679 2.94 -25.82 -11.92
C VAL A 679 2.20 -26.16 -13.20
N THR A 680 2.02 -25.17 -14.03
CA THR A 680 1.45 -25.30 -15.38
C THR A 680 2.49 -24.91 -16.40
N GLY A 681 2.48 -25.58 -17.55
CA GLY A 681 3.37 -25.25 -18.67
C GLY A 681 2.60 -25.14 -19.96
N LYS A 682 3.05 -24.27 -20.83
CA LYS A 682 2.48 -24.06 -22.14
C LYS A 682 3.54 -23.94 -23.23
N TYR A 683 3.18 -24.40 -24.43
CA TYR A 683 3.94 -24.21 -25.64
C TYR A 683 3.59 -22.88 -26.29
N TYR A 684 4.60 -22.15 -26.78
CA TYR A 684 4.42 -20.88 -27.48
C TYR A 684 5.15 -20.87 -28.82
N SER A 685 4.62 -20.13 -29.78
CA SER A 685 5.25 -19.93 -31.08
C SER A 685 6.19 -18.73 -31.13
N ASP A 686 6.24 -17.92 -30.08
CA ASP A 686 7.06 -16.71 -29.99
C ASP A 686 7.84 -16.66 -28.66
N GLU A 687 9.01 -16.06 -28.69
CA GLU A 687 9.87 -15.89 -27.51
C GLU A 687 9.25 -14.95 -26.46
N ALA A 688 8.32 -14.10 -26.86
CA ALA A 688 7.62 -13.18 -25.95
C ALA A 688 6.49 -13.84 -25.14
N HIS A 689 6.22 -15.14 -25.38
CA HIS A 689 5.14 -15.92 -24.75
C HIS A 689 3.75 -15.28 -24.92
N THR A 690 3.49 -14.69 -26.07
CA THR A 690 2.21 -14.04 -26.37
C THR A 690 1.26 -14.90 -27.19
N LYS A 691 1.77 -15.91 -27.90
CA LYS A 691 1.02 -16.77 -28.80
C LYS A 691 1.18 -18.23 -28.40
N GLU A 692 0.16 -18.78 -27.75
CA GLU A 692 0.13 -20.20 -27.46
C GLU A 692 0.14 -21.01 -28.76
N ASP A 693 0.99 -22.03 -28.83
CA ASP A 693 1.10 -22.92 -29.97
C ASP A 693 0.68 -24.35 -29.60
N LYS A 694 -0.34 -24.84 -30.32
CA LYS A 694 -0.87 -26.18 -30.16
C LYS A 694 -0.65 -27.06 -31.43
N THR A 695 0.15 -26.60 -32.36
CA THR A 695 0.38 -27.30 -33.61
C THR A 695 1.60 -28.21 -33.54
N VAL A 696 1.62 -29.26 -34.35
CA VAL A 696 2.78 -30.14 -34.49
C VAL A 696 3.97 -29.34 -34.97
N ASN A 697 5.07 -29.45 -34.25
CA ASN A 697 6.33 -28.83 -34.62
C ASN A 697 7.50 -29.82 -34.39
N LYS A 698 8.48 -29.74 -35.25
CA LYS A 698 9.72 -30.53 -35.14
C LYS A 698 10.85 -29.61 -34.69
N GLY A 699 10.97 -29.44 -33.37
CA GLY A 699 12.23 -28.94 -32.78
C GLY A 699 12.67 -27.51 -33.10
N LYS A 700 11.76 -26.56 -33.46
CA LYS A 700 12.21 -25.19 -33.80
C LYS A 700 11.41 -24.01 -33.25
N TYR A 701 10.22 -24.18 -32.66
CA TYR A 701 9.41 -23.03 -32.23
C TYR A 701 8.69 -23.23 -30.90
N GLY A 702 9.06 -24.19 -30.10
CA GLY A 702 8.40 -24.38 -28.82
C GLY A 702 9.13 -23.67 -27.71
N VAL A 703 8.89 -22.37 -27.52
CA VAL A 703 9.21 -21.78 -26.23
C VAL A 703 8.20 -22.29 -25.25
N ILE A 704 8.66 -23.05 -24.25
CA ILE A 704 7.81 -23.58 -23.21
C ILE A 704 8.04 -22.75 -21.98
N LYS A 705 6.95 -22.23 -21.45
CA LYS A 705 6.98 -21.50 -20.21
C LYS A 705 6.22 -22.29 -19.16
N PHE A 706 6.90 -22.56 -18.06
CA PHE A 706 6.29 -23.07 -16.84
C PHE A 706 6.06 -21.92 -15.86
N SER A 707 4.89 -21.89 -15.24
CA SER A 707 4.49 -20.91 -14.25
C SER A 707 3.91 -21.62 -13.01
N GLY A 708 3.93 -20.93 -11.86
CA GLY A 708 3.32 -21.40 -10.63
C GLY A 708 4.27 -22.19 -9.72
N LEU A 709 5.58 -22.14 -9.98
CA LEU A 709 6.58 -22.62 -9.04
C LEU A 709 6.58 -21.77 -7.78
N LYS A 710 6.60 -22.40 -6.64
CA LYS A 710 6.69 -21.75 -5.33
C LYS A 710 7.43 -22.61 -4.32
N LEU A 711 7.89 -22.00 -3.26
CA LEU A 711 8.38 -22.71 -2.11
C LEU A 711 7.21 -23.16 -1.23
N GLU A 712 7.30 -24.36 -0.70
CA GLU A 712 6.36 -24.96 0.24
C GLU A 712 7.11 -25.46 1.48
N GLY A 713 6.38 -25.71 2.57
CA GLY A 713 6.94 -26.10 3.85
C GLY A 713 6.77 -25.04 4.92
N ALA A 714 7.00 -25.43 6.18
CA ALA A 714 6.75 -24.58 7.35
C ALA A 714 7.56 -23.27 7.34
N ASP A 715 8.75 -23.29 6.77
CA ASP A 715 9.69 -22.16 6.77
C ASP A 715 9.79 -21.45 5.41
N SER A 716 8.97 -21.87 4.42
CA SER A 716 9.02 -21.35 3.05
C SER A 716 8.84 -19.82 2.94
N GLY A 717 8.07 -19.23 3.87
CA GLY A 717 7.86 -17.79 3.94
C GLY A 717 9.13 -16.95 4.19
N ASN A 718 10.20 -17.58 4.67
CA ASN A 718 11.47 -16.94 4.97
C ASN A 718 12.43 -16.87 3.77
N TYR A 719 12.01 -17.39 2.61
CA TYR A 719 12.86 -17.53 1.44
C TYR A 719 12.24 -16.94 0.19
N ASP A 720 13.11 -16.44 -0.70
CA ASP A 720 12.77 -16.09 -2.07
C ASP A 720 13.37 -17.11 -3.03
N LEU A 721 12.51 -17.63 -3.89
CA LEU A 721 12.90 -18.59 -4.91
C LEU A 721 13.56 -17.89 -6.09
N HIS A 722 14.77 -18.30 -6.40
CA HIS A 722 15.47 -17.94 -7.62
C HIS A 722 15.62 -19.17 -8.50
N ILE A 723 15.40 -19.01 -9.79
CA ILE A 723 15.61 -20.07 -10.78
C ILE A 723 16.85 -19.73 -11.57
N ASN A 724 17.84 -20.63 -11.56
CA ASN A 724 19.12 -20.43 -12.21
C ASN A 724 19.75 -19.05 -11.90
N GLY A 725 19.63 -18.58 -10.66
CA GLY A 725 20.17 -17.32 -10.17
C GLY A 725 19.37 -16.06 -10.51
N THR A 726 18.17 -16.21 -11.05
CA THR A 726 17.27 -15.08 -11.34
C THR A 726 16.02 -15.14 -10.46
N GLU A 727 15.50 -13.97 -10.06
CA GLU A 727 14.26 -13.81 -9.26
C GLU A 727 12.97 -14.22 -10.02
N ASN A 728 13.11 -14.78 -11.19
CA ASN A 728 11.99 -15.21 -12.01
C ASN A 728 11.57 -16.63 -11.60
N THR A 729 10.35 -16.82 -11.17
CA THR A 729 9.75 -18.12 -10.85
C THR A 729 9.21 -18.85 -12.08
N ASP A 730 9.26 -18.22 -13.24
CA ASP A 730 8.88 -18.84 -14.50
C ASP A 730 10.13 -19.44 -15.20
N ILE A 731 9.98 -20.64 -15.73
CA ILE A 731 11.03 -21.33 -16.46
C ILE A 731 10.68 -21.36 -17.94
N SER A 732 11.62 -21.04 -18.80
CA SER A 732 11.45 -21.12 -20.25
C SER A 732 12.46 -22.06 -20.89
N PHE A 733 11.98 -22.92 -21.79
CA PHE A 733 12.78 -23.82 -22.60
C PHE A 733 12.60 -23.49 -24.08
N LYS A 734 13.65 -23.63 -24.87
CA LYS A 734 13.64 -23.24 -26.30
C LYS A 734 13.28 -24.36 -27.30
N ASP A 735 13.36 -25.62 -26.86
CA ASP A 735 13.32 -26.77 -27.78
C ASP A 735 12.22 -27.77 -27.42
N GLY A 736 11.05 -27.29 -27.08
CA GLY A 736 9.90 -28.19 -26.86
C GLY A 736 9.32 -28.72 -28.17
N GLU A 737 8.65 -29.87 -28.09
CA GLU A 737 8.19 -30.59 -29.26
C GLU A 737 6.76 -31.12 -29.08
N ILE A 738 5.91 -30.87 -30.06
CA ILE A 738 4.58 -31.51 -30.18
C ILE A 738 4.67 -32.49 -31.35
N THR A 739 4.56 -33.78 -31.03
CA THR A 739 4.63 -34.83 -32.04
C THR A 739 3.26 -35.05 -32.69
N PRO A 740 3.22 -35.45 -33.95
CA PRO A 740 1.93 -35.69 -34.61
C PRO A 740 1.22 -36.90 -33.99
N LYS A 741 -0.11 -36.88 -33.97
CA LYS A 741 -0.96 -37.93 -33.44
C LYS A 741 -1.32 -38.96 -34.51
N ALA A 742 -1.22 -40.23 -34.15
CA ALA A 742 -1.59 -41.31 -35.06
C ALA A 742 -3.08 -41.38 -35.31
N LEU A 743 -3.47 -41.47 -36.58
CA LEU A 743 -4.82 -41.78 -36.98
C LEU A 743 -4.90 -43.22 -37.48
N THR A 744 -6.06 -43.84 -37.22
CA THR A 744 -6.41 -45.14 -37.76
C THR A 744 -7.52 -44.97 -38.81
N LEU A 745 -7.28 -45.51 -39.99
CA LEU A 745 -8.27 -45.53 -41.06
C LEU A 745 -9.29 -46.64 -40.78
N THR A 746 -10.56 -46.32 -40.79
CA THR A 746 -11.67 -47.26 -40.66
C THR A 746 -12.65 -47.10 -41.77
N ALA A 747 -13.45 -48.13 -42.01
CA ALA A 747 -14.56 -48.09 -42.98
C ALA A 747 -15.89 -48.22 -42.22
N ASP A 748 -16.89 -47.47 -42.65
CA ASP A 748 -18.26 -47.63 -42.19
C ASP A 748 -18.85 -48.93 -42.74
N ALA A 749 -19.06 -49.88 -41.83
CA ALA A 749 -19.62 -51.20 -42.26
C ALA A 749 -20.98 -51.12 -42.93
N SER A 750 -21.77 -50.07 -42.71
CA SER A 750 -23.07 -49.83 -43.34
C SER A 750 -22.97 -49.31 -44.77
N LYS A 751 -21.83 -48.77 -45.15
CA LYS A 751 -21.52 -48.13 -46.44
C LYS A 751 -20.46 -48.90 -47.24
N ARG A 752 -20.23 -50.18 -46.94
CA ARG A 752 -19.25 -51.04 -47.65
C ARG A 752 -19.44 -50.95 -49.16
N LEU A 753 -18.35 -50.74 -49.89
CA LEU A 753 -18.36 -50.81 -51.35
C LEU A 753 -18.64 -52.25 -51.79
N THR A 754 -19.75 -52.49 -52.45
CA THR A 754 -20.22 -53.85 -52.80
C THR A 754 -20.20 -54.04 -54.27
N LYS A 755 -19.75 -55.22 -54.76
CA LYS A 755 -19.90 -55.70 -56.10
C LYS A 755 -20.20 -57.18 -56.10
N VAL A 756 -20.79 -57.65 -57.23
CA VAL A 756 -20.91 -59.07 -57.52
C VAL A 756 -19.62 -59.53 -58.14
N TYR A 757 -19.20 -60.77 -57.83
CA TYR A 757 -17.95 -61.37 -58.35
C TYR A 757 -17.91 -61.32 -59.87
N ASP A 758 -16.82 -60.70 -60.38
CA ASP A 758 -16.60 -60.51 -61.86
C ASP A 758 -15.20 -61.00 -62.31
N GLY A 759 -14.47 -61.62 -61.41
CA GLY A 759 -13.11 -62.10 -61.65
C GLY A 759 -12.04 -61.04 -61.61
N THR A 760 -12.32 -59.79 -61.23
CA THR A 760 -11.37 -58.69 -61.12
C THR A 760 -11.31 -58.16 -59.71
N ASN A 761 -10.29 -57.39 -59.41
CA ASN A 761 -10.17 -56.62 -58.17
C ASN A 761 -10.46 -55.14 -58.35
N ALA A 762 -10.97 -54.74 -59.52
CA ALA A 762 -11.38 -53.39 -59.81
C ALA A 762 -12.68 -53.04 -59.01
N ILE A 763 -12.78 -51.81 -58.53
CA ILE A 763 -14.00 -51.36 -57.87
C ILE A 763 -15.10 -51.15 -58.86
N LYS A 764 -16.33 -51.33 -58.42
CA LYS A 764 -17.56 -50.97 -59.17
C LYS A 764 -18.07 -49.66 -58.52
N GLY A 765 -17.98 -48.55 -59.23
CA GLY A 765 -18.26 -47.21 -58.71
C GLY A 765 -17.08 -46.30 -58.91
N THR A 766 -17.18 -45.11 -58.40
CA THR A 766 -16.12 -44.13 -58.51
C THR A 766 -15.11 -44.23 -57.31
N VAL A 767 -13.88 -43.78 -57.51
CA VAL A 767 -12.88 -43.66 -56.46
C VAL A 767 -13.38 -42.77 -55.32
N ALA A 768 -14.15 -41.71 -55.67
CA ALA A 768 -14.77 -40.84 -54.69
C ALA A 768 -15.78 -41.58 -53.78
N ASP A 769 -16.60 -42.48 -54.34
CA ASP A 769 -17.55 -43.31 -53.55
C ASP A 769 -16.82 -44.24 -52.60
N ALA A 770 -15.70 -44.79 -53.01
CA ALA A 770 -14.87 -45.66 -52.18
C ALA A 770 -14.23 -44.92 -51.01
N ILE A 771 -13.74 -43.71 -51.28
CA ILE A 771 -13.11 -42.85 -50.26
C ILE A 771 -14.13 -42.26 -49.31
N ALA A 772 -15.32 -41.86 -49.80
CA ALA A 772 -16.43 -41.35 -48.96
C ALA A 772 -16.91 -42.34 -47.88
N ASN A 773 -16.60 -43.62 -48.06
CA ASN A 773 -16.86 -44.66 -47.07
C ASN A 773 -15.83 -44.80 -45.97
N LEU A 774 -14.73 -44.05 -46.09
CA LEU A 774 -13.61 -44.12 -45.15
C LEU A 774 -13.76 -43.03 -44.09
N GLN A 775 -13.36 -43.35 -42.89
CA GLN A 775 -13.31 -42.47 -41.73
C GLN A 775 -11.98 -42.64 -41.03
N VAL A 776 -11.54 -41.60 -40.41
CA VAL A 776 -10.40 -41.68 -39.49
C VAL A 776 -10.89 -41.69 -38.05
N THR A 777 -10.22 -42.47 -37.22
CA THR A 777 -10.42 -42.47 -35.78
C THR A 777 -9.12 -42.10 -35.06
N GLY A 778 -9.24 -41.55 -33.85
CA GLY A 778 -8.10 -41.06 -33.10
C GLY A 778 -7.89 -39.56 -33.17
N THR A 779 -8.80 -38.84 -33.81
CA THR A 779 -8.80 -37.37 -33.80
C THR A 779 -9.10 -36.82 -32.42
N VAL A 780 -8.58 -35.65 -32.11
CA VAL A 780 -8.96 -34.84 -30.96
C VAL A 780 -10.39 -34.35 -31.19
N ALA A 781 -11.23 -34.33 -30.18
CA ALA A 781 -12.69 -34.07 -30.30
C ALA A 781 -13.05 -32.73 -30.94
N SER A 782 -12.17 -31.74 -30.84
CA SER A 782 -12.32 -30.40 -31.44
C SER A 782 -11.97 -30.35 -32.94
N ASP A 783 -11.33 -31.38 -33.46
CA ASP A 783 -10.69 -31.33 -34.75
C ASP A 783 -11.57 -32.04 -35.82
N THR A 784 -11.62 -31.43 -36.97
CA THR A 784 -12.25 -32.03 -38.15
C THR A 784 -11.15 -32.46 -39.10
N VAL A 785 -11.05 -33.77 -39.32
CA VAL A 785 -10.13 -34.37 -40.27
C VAL A 785 -10.90 -35.35 -41.16
N ASN A 786 -10.86 -35.16 -42.42
CA ASN A 786 -11.57 -35.97 -43.42
C ASN A 786 -10.56 -36.68 -44.32
N VAL A 787 -10.98 -37.82 -44.83
CA VAL A 787 -10.22 -38.58 -45.86
C VAL A 787 -10.55 -38.02 -47.23
N LYS A 788 -9.53 -37.80 -48.04
CA LYS A 788 -9.65 -37.32 -49.39
C LYS A 788 -8.70 -38.06 -50.33
N GLY A 789 -9.08 -38.25 -51.57
CA GLY A 789 -8.20 -38.74 -52.61
C GLY A 789 -7.59 -37.61 -53.41
N THR A 790 -6.40 -37.77 -53.92
CA THR A 790 -5.81 -36.92 -54.98
C THR A 790 -6.57 -37.14 -56.30
N ALA A 791 -6.32 -36.31 -57.31
CA ALA A 791 -6.92 -36.47 -58.66
C ALA A 791 -6.60 -37.81 -59.31
N ASP A 792 -5.40 -38.35 -58.95
CA ASP A 792 -4.89 -39.64 -59.53
C ASP A 792 -5.07 -40.78 -58.52
N ALA A 793 -5.94 -40.65 -57.53
CA ALA A 793 -6.13 -41.70 -56.56
C ALA A 793 -6.72 -43.01 -57.20
N GLU A 794 -6.12 -44.13 -56.80
CA GLU A 794 -6.60 -45.46 -57.26
C GLU A 794 -7.07 -46.28 -56.08
N VAL A 795 -8.16 -47.04 -56.28
CA VAL A 795 -8.72 -47.94 -55.27
C VAL A 795 -9.01 -49.31 -55.91
N LYS A 796 -8.58 -50.35 -55.23
CA LYS A 796 -8.86 -51.72 -55.65
C LYS A 796 -9.17 -52.63 -54.45
N TYR A 797 -9.88 -53.73 -54.70
CA TYR A 797 -10.05 -54.80 -53.70
C TYR A 797 -8.70 -55.54 -53.51
N ASP A 798 -8.43 -55.99 -52.28
CA ASP A 798 -7.23 -56.72 -51.87
C ASP A 798 -7.19 -58.11 -52.54
N ALA A 799 -8.30 -58.66 -52.95
CA ALA A 799 -8.42 -59.91 -53.64
C ALA A 799 -9.70 -59.97 -54.56
N VAL A 800 -9.69 -60.93 -55.51
CA VAL A 800 -10.76 -61.04 -56.44
C VAL A 800 -11.96 -61.96 -55.96
N ASN A 801 -11.72 -62.81 -54.95
CA ASN A 801 -12.68 -63.78 -54.47
C ASN A 801 -13.83 -63.16 -53.70
N ALA A 802 -15.03 -63.81 -53.71
CA ALA A 802 -16.19 -63.37 -52.92
C ALA A 802 -15.89 -63.46 -51.43
N GLY A 803 -16.49 -62.55 -50.68
CA GLY A 803 -16.29 -62.36 -49.22
C GLY A 803 -16.11 -60.92 -48.83
N THR A 804 -15.99 -60.61 -47.49
CA THR A 804 -15.59 -59.32 -46.95
C THR A 804 -14.15 -59.03 -47.40
N ARG A 805 -13.88 -57.87 -47.90
CA ARG A 805 -12.61 -57.49 -48.51
C ARG A 805 -12.08 -56.16 -47.92
N ASN A 806 -10.76 -56.04 -47.96
CA ASN A 806 -10.12 -54.72 -47.70
C ASN A 806 -10.05 -53.97 -49.04
N LEU A 807 -9.96 -52.66 -48.95
CA LEU A 807 -9.60 -51.82 -50.07
C LEU A 807 -8.14 -51.45 -49.95
N ILE A 808 -7.41 -51.52 -51.06
CA ILE A 808 -6.05 -50.97 -51.19
C ILE A 808 -6.14 -49.64 -51.93
N ILE A 809 -5.60 -48.56 -51.34
CA ILE A 809 -5.80 -47.21 -51.81
C ILE A 809 -4.45 -46.57 -52.02
N ASN A 810 -4.21 -45.99 -53.18
CA ASN A 810 -3.10 -45.10 -53.52
C ASN A 810 -3.62 -43.71 -53.71
N GLY A 811 -2.79 -42.70 -53.38
CA GLY A 811 -3.16 -41.32 -53.54
C GLY A 811 -4.11 -40.81 -52.48
N LEU A 812 -4.09 -41.38 -51.26
CA LEU A 812 -4.92 -40.92 -50.13
C LEU A 812 -4.25 -39.70 -49.47
N THR A 813 -5.05 -38.72 -49.11
CA THR A 813 -4.64 -37.54 -48.30
C THR A 813 -5.67 -37.25 -47.25
N LEU A 814 -5.26 -36.44 -46.25
CA LEU A 814 -6.17 -35.91 -45.24
C LEU A 814 -6.50 -34.46 -45.55
N ASP A 815 -7.72 -34.05 -45.28
CA ASP A 815 -8.26 -32.72 -45.47
C ASP A 815 -8.84 -32.16 -44.17
N GLY A 816 -8.80 -30.84 -43.97
CA GLY A 816 -9.23 -30.11 -42.79
C GLY A 816 -8.12 -29.36 -42.15
N ASP A 817 -8.44 -28.28 -41.42
CA ASP A 817 -7.46 -27.34 -40.84
C ASP A 817 -6.50 -28.03 -39.87
N ALA A 818 -6.96 -29.06 -39.20
CA ALA A 818 -6.16 -29.80 -38.22
C ALA A 818 -5.37 -30.98 -38.84
N ALA A 819 -5.57 -31.32 -40.13
CA ALA A 819 -4.96 -32.51 -40.77
C ALA A 819 -3.45 -32.57 -40.64
N LYS A 820 -2.77 -31.43 -40.66
CA LYS A 820 -1.31 -31.30 -40.51
C LYS A 820 -0.77 -31.78 -39.13
N ASN A 821 -1.65 -31.95 -38.14
CA ASN A 821 -1.25 -32.40 -36.79
C ASN A 821 -1.31 -33.92 -36.62
N TYR A 822 -1.60 -34.63 -37.72
CA TYR A 822 -1.84 -36.07 -37.72
C TYR A 822 -1.00 -36.79 -38.75
N TYR A 823 -0.79 -38.07 -38.49
CA TYR A 823 -0.14 -38.96 -39.44
C TYR A 823 -0.91 -40.28 -39.57
N LEU A 824 -0.73 -40.98 -40.68
CA LEU A 824 -1.23 -42.33 -40.86
C LEU A 824 -0.07 -43.31 -40.85
N LYS A 825 -0.27 -44.46 -40.22
CA LYS A 825 0.67 -45.60 -40.27
C LYS A 825 -0.03 -46.90 -40.58
N ASP A 826 0.68 -47.86 -41.14
CA ASP A 826 0.19 -49.21 -41.33
C ASP A 826 0.19 -50.02 -40.03
N SER A 827 -0.32 -51.29 -40.11
CA SER A 827 -0.33 -52.22 -38.95
C SER A 827 1.06 -52.61 -38.44
N ASN A 828 2.10 -52.37 -39.22
CA ASN A 828 3.47 -52.67 -38.90
C ASN A 828 4.23 -51.45 -38.39
N GLY A 829 3.57 -50.32 -38.28
CA GLY A 829 4.17 -49.09 -37.80
C GLY A 829 4.83 -48.19 -38.87
N LYS A 830 4.79 -48.59 -40.13
CA LYS A 830 5.34 -47.79 -41.23
C LYS A 830 4.46 -46.57 -41.46
N VAL A 831 5.08 -45.38 -41.48
CA VAL A 831 4.41 -44.12 -41.79
C VAL A 831 3.99 -44.10 -43.27
N LEU A 832 2.71 -43.88 -43.50
CA LEU A 832 2.10 -43.79 -44.84
C LEU A 832 1.78 -42.39 -45.27
N TYR A 833 1.45 -41.52 -44.29
CA TYR A 833 1.12 -40.11 -44.49
C TYR A 833 1.72 -39.28 -43.37
N ASP A 834 2.51 -38.28 -43.69
CA ASP A 834 3.08 -37.31 -42.74
C ASP A 834 3.29 -35.95 -43.46
N PRO A 835 2.30 -35.08 -43.42
CA PRO A 835 2.36 -33.81 -44.15
C PRO A 835 3.37 -32.86 -43.55
N THR A 836 3.89 -33.11 -42.37
CA THR A 836 4.86 -32.28 -41.69
C THR A 836 6.32 -32.70 -41.94
N GLY A 837 6.50 -33.93 -42.37
CA GLY A 837 7.84 -34.55 -42.47
C GLY A 837 8.44 -34.85 -41.11
N TYR A 838 7.60 -34.97 -40.08
CA TYR A 838 8.10 -35.19 -38.71
C TYR A 838 8.93 -36.46 -38.59
N PHE A 839 8.55 -37.56 -39.23
CA PHE A 839 9.22 -38.85 -39.19
C PHE A 839 10.30 -39.02 -40.27
N GLY A 840 10.63 -37.98 -41.03
CA GLY A 840 11.65 -38.03 -42.11
C GLY A 840 11.31 -37.10 -43.25
N GLU A 841 11.09 -37.70 -44.44
CA GLU A 841 10.63 -36.93 -45.58
C GLU A 841 9.12 -36.65 -45.47
N GLN A 842 8.71 -35.51 -45.97
CA GLN A 842 7.27 -35.14 -46.02
C GLN A 842 6.52 -36.07 -46.95
N ILE A 843 5.53 -36.76 -46.45
CA ILE A 843 4.64 -37.66 -47.22
C ILE A 843 3.23 -37.02 -47.25
N VAL A 844 2.96 -36.32 -48.35
CA VAL A 844 1.68 -35.61 -48.50
C VAL A 844 0.59 -36.45 -49.16
N THR A 845 0.93 -37.65 -49.62
CA THR A 845 0.04 -38.66 -50.20
C THR A 845 0.40 -40.04 -49.68
N ALA A 846 -0.58 -40.79 -49.26
CA ALA A 846 -0.39 -42.13 -48.74
C ALA A 846 -0.75 -43.15 -49.81
N ASP A 847 0.18 -44.07 -50.08
CA ASP A 847 0.01 -45.18 -51.03
C ASP A 847 0.00 -46.53 -50.31
N ASN A 848 -0.65 -47.53 -50.95
CA ASN A 848 -0.83 -48.86 -50.39
C ASN A 848 -1.56 -48.87 -49.01
N VAL A 849 -2.41 -47.89 -48.79
CA VAL A 849 -3.17 -47.81 -47.56
C VAL A 849 -4.25 -48.90 -47.57
N THR A 850 -4.27 -49.73 -46.55
CA THR A 850 -5.29 -50.80 -46.39
C THR A 850 -6.45 -50.32 -45.53
N ALA A 851 -7.63 -50.21 -46.11
CA ALA A 851 -8.87 -49.98 -45.37
C ALA A 851 -9.54 -51.32 -45.09
N ASN A 852 -9.43 -51.77 -43.82
CA ASN A 852 -9.93 -53.09 -43.43
C ASN A 852 -11.46 -53.19 -43.51
N ASN A 853 -11.96 -54.33 -44.07
CA ASN A 853 -13.37 -54.63 -44.13
C ASN A 853 -14.24 -53.57 -44.84
N ALA A 854 -13.61 -52.73 -45.67
CA ALA A 854 -14.26 -51.60 -46.34
C ALA A 854 -15.13 -52.03 -47.54
N ALA A 855 -15.10 -53.30 -47.94
CA ALA A 855 -15.75 -53.74 -49.13
C ALA A 855 -16.34 -55.17 -49.00
N LEU A 856 -17.20 -55.53 -49.93
CA LEU A 856 -17.84 -56.84 -50.01
C LEU A 856 -17.94 -57.26 -51.45
N ILE A 857 -17.42 -58.46 -51.80
CA ILE A 857 -17.68 -59.09 -53.08
C ILE A 857 -18.68 -60.18 -52.78
N THR A 858 -19.90 -60.11 -53.40
CA THR A 858 -20.90 -61.11 -53.23
C THR A 858 -20.69 -62.18 -54.28
N PRO A 859 -21.00 -63.43 -53.93
CA PRO A 859 -20.94 -64.46 -54.94
C PRO A 859 -21.81 -64.19 -56.16
N ARG A 860 -21.35 -64.56 -57.34
CA ARG A 860 -22.11 -64.48 -58.57
C ARG A 860 -23.04 -65.64 -58.58
N MET A 861 -24.33 -65.37 -58.77
CA MET A 861 -25.28 -66.42 -59.00
C MET A 861 -24.98 -67.05 -60.34
N LEU A 862 -24.84 -68.29 -60.32
CA LEU A 862 -24.83 -69.12 -61.56
C LEU A 862 -26.30 -69.51 -61.91
N ASP A 863 -26.73 -69.05 -63.09
CA ASP A 863 -28.03 -69.50 -63.56
C ASP A 863 -27.96 -70.99 -63.90
N LYS A 864 -28.94 -71.66 -63.48
CA LYS A 864 -29.04 -73.09 -63.76
C LYS A 864 -28.78 -73.40 -65.23
N ASN A 865 -29.14 -72.50 -66.14
CA ASN A 865 -28.90 -72.63 -67.59
C ASN A 865 -27.41 -72.43 -68.00
N SER A 866 -26.56 -72.01 -67.09
CA SER A 866 -25.10 -71.83 -67.27
C SER A 866 -24.37 -73.18 -67.12
N PHE A 867 -24.97 -74.09 -66.47
CA PHE A 867 -24.47 -75.47 -66.36
C PHE A 867 -24.79 -76.23 -67.59
N LYS A 868 -23.81 -76.67 -68.30
CA LYS A 868 -23.90 -77.54 -69.44
C LYS A 868 -23.19 -78.86 -69.09
N VAL A 869 -23.84 -79.91 -69.43
CA VAL A 869 -23.24 -81.26 -69.32
C VAL A 869 -22.75 -81.64 -70.70
N TYR A 870 -21.55 -82.20 -70.73
CA TYR A 870 -20.98 -82.68 -71.94
C TYR A 870 -21.60 -84.04 -72.24
N ASN A 871 -22.32 -84.07 -73.27
CA ASN A 871 -22.92 -85.30 -73.75
C ASN A 871 -21.89 -86.06 -74.62
N ALA A 872 -21.30 -87.08 -74.05
CA ALA A 872 -20.27 -87.90 -74.70
C ALA A 872 -20.73 -88.60 -75.92
N VAL A 873 -22.06 -88.79 -76.14
CA VAL A 873 -22.63 -89.51 -77.34
C VAL A 873 -22.74 -88.49 -78.46
N THR A 874 -23.20 -87.24 -78.19
CA THR A 874 -23.40 -86.24 -79.22
C THR A 874 -22.20 -85.32 -79.43
N GLY A 875 -21.25 -85.30 -78.52
CA GLY A 875 -20.06 -84.49 -78.56
C GLY A 875 -20.27 -82.97 -78.30
N ILE A 876 -21.45 -82.56 -77.84
CA ILE A 876 -21.81 -81.18 -77.53
C ILE A 876 -22.21 -80.92 -76.11
N TRP A 877 -22.04 -79.67 -75.70
CA TRP A 877 -22.40 -79.18 -74.32
C TRP A 877 -23.91 -78.78 -74.38
N GLU A 878 -24.71 -79.46 -73.57
CA GLU A 878 -26.17 -79.34 -73.52
C GLU A 878 -26.65 -78.84 -72.13
N ASN A 879 -27.84 -78.32 -72.00
CA ASN A 879 -28.49 -78.11 -70.76
C ASN A 879 -28.73 -79.43 -70.07
N GLY A 880 -28.19 -79.70 -68.89
CA GLY A 880 -28.41 -80.97 -68.24
C GLY A 880 -29.92 -81.23 -67.96
N SER A 881 -30.38 -82.25 -68.49
CA SER A 881 -31.75 -82.83 -68.21
C SER A 881 -31.64 -84.38 -68.27
N LYS A 882 -32.30 -84.97 -67.36
CA LYS A 882 -32.42 -86.37 -67.38
C LYS A 882 -33.92 -86.77 -67.23
N THR A 883 -34.28 -87.82 -67.92
CA THR A 883 -35.60 -88.40 -67.68
C THR A 883 -35.49 -89.22 -66.38
N TYR A 884 -36.52 -89.19 -65.60
CA TYR A 884 -36.56 -89.93 -64.37
C TYR A 884 -36.37 -91.44 -64.63
N ASP A 885 -35.31 -91.97 -64.01
CA ASP A 885 -34.93 -93.38 -64.13
C ASP A 885 -34.73 -94.13 -62.77
N GLY A 886 -35.12 -93.40 -61.66
CA GLY A 886 -35.02 -93.96 -60.29
C GLY A 886 -33.67 -93.76 -59.66
N THR A 887 -32.70 -93.14 -60.34
CA THR A 887 -31.36 -92.84 -59.73
C THR A 887 -31.18 -91.39 -59.61
N ALA A 888 -30.17 -91.01 -58.75
CA ALA A 888 -29.73 -89.62 -58.56
C ALA A 888 -28.56 -89.24 -59.49
N ASP A 889 -28.06 -90.18 -60.33
CA ASP A 889 -26.88 -90.00 -61.15
C ASP A 889 -27.29 -89.24 -62.41
N PHE A 890 -26.45 -88.32 -62.84
CA PHE A 890 -26.70 -87.50 -64.00
C PHE A 890 -25.92 -87.98 -65.22
#